data_a1e6021c84633c2691f4962b80e10340
#
_entry.id   a1e6021c84633c2691f4962b80e10340
#
_cell.length_a   1.000
_cell.length_b   1.000
_cell.length_c   1.000
_cell.angle_alpha   90.00
_cell.angle_beta   90.00
_cell.angle_gamma   90.00
#
_symmetry.space_group_name_H-M   'P 1'
#
loop_
_entity.id
_entity.type
_entity.pdbx_description
1 polymer ?
#
loop_
_entity_poly.entity_id
_entity_poly.type
_entity_poly.pdbx_seq_one_letter_code
_entity_poly.pdbx_strand_id
1 'polypeptide(L)'
;MDVVLQTNLELAKFSSNLKKHFIKLASRGFGAYLCKEIDKIIKNICDGVISEHFGEFAPNALKIPFCVLAAKNYAQNTQIWGEKIEILIIYKKISGFNMDEILRSLLRNLNAISNEQNQPLLLGQNQNISAQNLDANLTPNFKIHAQIFELDEIFVKSEFRDFFFKIRLIFGSKLIYKMAKDEISRLKDSIKSESLKEIYENLKPFNDIEFLKINSDLNSGYGGINEIFLAELAAAIFGENTKQIWLNFIDENEFAELTLSLDNIVCIQNSLALFGEKKIKQNLLEQIGEILQTKEKKSLSTDLLIMQKMLNSMHNIALFSRFLVQNLYKNFAPHLSATKDESEIYGDFWVRNNIVYAPAQKRGAGLKKIILDLALLPDIALKFDISAIIYLRRFEPCDVESCMHEFRKIFTKTHLYYILKALLNSEILFFIVKPMSHTRYLAQFPLSLGVDDRSVLSLYYLENLNDEFIAKLYANLDAKDKIMLKLVFLMHDVGTLISDDHESLGANIFRAYASKFGLNIKETNYGVTLIKYHTLMQKIVRGEDIYNQRVIFSFISKMPQKPLLAMSYILTYCSLLAAEDGKISAYLARILREFYDICEENLGEKNLISCEMRRIKKENSIKRLDEFERLDEPTREAIFKIPSSLFFTKYSPIEILQIVDFAKNGDINFGDENSSIKIITQPEANIANLLDKFVQYDLIYMEIFELFDEKVFIKLEYNHPFFGDKDELKAKIQSALKSKEQSAKFRPEILKSEINFNLKHSKFYAELGINAKNQAGLMAYVMGVFKEFNIKIVSAKVQTIKDRTRNLFLIQKSGVLDLNYKKIVNLLINKGE
;
A
#
# COMPACT_ATOMS: atom_id res chain seq x y z
N MET A 1 -37.03 38.19 -15.14
CA MET A 1 -36.28 36.98 -15.58
C MET A 1 -36.09 36.10 -14.36
N ASP A 2 -36.48 34.86 -14.41
CA ASP A 2 -36.38 33.96 -13.24
C ASP A 2 -34.93 33.90 -12.78
N VAL A 3 -34.65 34.21 -11.50
CA VAL A 3 -33.31 34.22 -10.88
C VAL A 3 -32.62 32.90 -11.12
N VAL A 4 -33.35 31.78 -11.03
CA VAL A 4 -32.86 30.44 -11.28
C VAL A 4 -32.36 30.26 -12.72
N LEU A 5 -33.13 30.80 -13.73
CA LEU A 5 -32.73 30.69 -15.14
C LEU A 5 -31.43 31.46 -15.44
N GLN A 6 -31.31 32.68 -14.90
CA GLN A 6 -30.12 33.50 -15.08
C GLN A 6 -28.90 32.83 -14.41
N THR A 7 -29.08 32.30 -13.20
CA THR A 7 -28.00 31.60 -12.47
C THR A 7 -27.56 30.32 -13.18
N ASN A 8 -28.52 29.57 -13.75
CA ASN A 8 -28.19 28.34 -14.52
C ASN A 8 -27.41 28.69 -15.81
N LEU A 9 -27.69 29.81 -16.47
CA LEU A 9 -26.93 30.28 -17.62
C LEU A 9 -25.51 30.70 -17.25
N GLU A 10 -25.31 31.33 -16.10
CA GLU A 10 -23.97 31.68 -15.57
C GLU A 10 -23.19 30.43 -15.19
N LEU A 11 -23.84 29.44 -14.56
CA LEU A 11 -23.24 28.16 -14.26
C LEU A 11 -22.79 27.41 -15.50
N ALA A 12 -23.59 27.38 -16.54
CA ALA A 12 -23.24 26.75 -17.81
C ALA A 12 -22.02 27.42 -18.47
N LYS A 13 -21.96 28.77 -18.48
CA LYS A 13 -20.79 29.52 -18.94
C LYS A 13 -19.55 29.27 -18.07
N PHE A 14 -19.72 29.22 -16.78
CA PHE A 14 -18.62 28.91 -15.86
C PHE A 14 -18.04 27.51 -16.12
N SER A 15 -18.89 26.51 -16.28
CA SER A 15 -18.47 25.13 -16.55
C SER A 15 -17.72 24.97 -17.86
N SER A 16 -18.20 25.61 -18.93
CA SER A 16 -17.54 25.57 -20.25
C SER A 16 -16.13 26.17 -20.21
N ASN A 17 -15.89 27.13 -19.33
CA ASN A 17 -14.57 27.76 -19.15
C ASN A 17 -13.71 27.12 -18.07
N LEU A 18 -14.28 26.28 -17.21
CA LEU A 18 -13.62 25.74 -16.04
C LEU A 18 -12.31 25.01 -16.39
N LYS A 19 -12.37 24.13 -17.38
CA LYS A 19 -11.19 23.36 -17.84
C LYS A 19 -10.08 24.27 -18.35
N LYS A 20 -10.41 25.23 -19.19
CA LYS A 20 -9.43 26.19 -19.70
C LYS A 20 -8.80 27.00 -18.57
N HIS A 21 -9.58 27.40 -17.58
CA HIS A 21 -9.06 28.12 -16.41
C HIS A 21 -8.25 27.22 -15.50
N PHE A 22 -8.63 25.95 -15.28
CA PHE A 22 -7.86 25.01 -14.50
C PHE A 22 -6.46 24.78 -15.10
N ILE A 23 -6.40 24.49 -16.40
CA ILE A 23 -5.12 24.28 -17.10
C ILE A 23 -4.29 25.58 -17.12
N LYS A 24 -4.92 26.75 -17.34
CA LYS A 24 -4.24 28.05 -17.42
C LYS A 24 -3.64 28.46 -16.06
N LEU A 25 -4.34 28.21 -14.96
CA LEU A 25 -3.86 28.51 -13.61
C LEU A 25 -2.79 27.52 -13.15
N ALA A 26 -2.51 26.49 -13.98
CA ALA A 26 -1.55 25.43 -13.67
C ALA A 26 -1.71 24.94 -12.24
N SER A 27 -2.97 24.86 -11.81
CA SER A 27 -3.40 24.34 -10.54
C SER A 27 -3.22 25.23 -9.29
N ARG A 28 -2.24 26.09 -9.24
CA ARG A 28 -2.07 27.01 -8.09
C ARG A 28 -3.15 28.10 -8.11
N GLY A 29 -3.84 28.24 -6.98
CA GLY A 29 -4.92 29.23 -6.85
C GLY A 29 -6.25 28.85 -7.52
N PHE A 30 -6.40 27.63 -8.08
CA PHE A 30 -7.67 27.19 -8.65
C PHE A 30 -8.78 27.12 -7.60
N GLY A 31 -8.50 26.62 -6.40
CA GLY A 31 -9.47 26.60 -5.30
C GLY A 31 -9.97 28.01 -4.94
N ALA A 32 -9.07 28.97 -4.88
CA ALA A 32 -9.43 30.39 -4.64
C ALA A 32 -10.23 31.00 -5.81
N TYR A 33 -9.86 30.68 -7.05
CA TYR A 33 -10.63 31.07 -8.24
C TYR A 33 -12.04 30.48 -8.21
N LEU A 34 -12.15 29.18 -7.93
CA LEU A 34 -13.42 28.47 -7.81
C LEU A 34 -14.32 29.11 -6.74
N CYS A 35 -13.77 29.37 -5.54
CA CYS A 35 -14.50 30.05 -4.47
C CYS A 35 -14.99 31.44 -4.88
N LYS A 36 -14.16 32.21 -5.59
CA LYS A 36 -14.54 33.55 -6.06
C LYS A 36 -15.70 33.51 -7.08
N GLU A 37 -15.71 32.53 -7.97
CA GLU A 37 -16.83 32.39 -8.95
C GLU A 37 -18.09 31.88 -8.25
N ILE A 38 -17.98 30.97 -7.29
CA ILE A 38 -19.11 30.54 -6.47
C ILE A 38 -19.67 31.72 -5.64
N ASP A 39 -18.81 32.57 -5.08
CA ASP A 39 -19.23 33.78 -4.36
C ASP A 39 -20.11 34.70 -5.24
N LYS A 40 -19.76 34.87 -6.53
CA LYS A 40 -20.56 35.66 -7.46
C LYS A 40 -21.95 35.06 -7.65
N ILE A 41 -22.02 33.74 -7.85
CA ILE A 41 -23.29 33.03 -8.03
C ILE A 41 -24.17 33.20 -6.79
N ILE A 42 -23.63 32.98 -5.58
CA ILE A 42 -24.36 33.14 -4.32
C ILE A 42 -24.83 34.58 -4.15
N LYS A 43 -24.00 35.59 -4.49
CA LYS A 43 -24.40 37.00 -4.45
C LYS A 43 -25.54 37.29 -5.35
N ASN A 44 -25.51 36.82 -6.61
CA ASN A 44 -26.59 37.03 -7.59
C ASN A 44 -27.92 36.43 -7.11
N ILE A 45 -27.86 35.22 -6.46
CA ILE A 45 -29.04 34.62 -5.87
C ILE A 45 -29.60 35.49 -4.72
N CYS A 46 -28.73 35.97 -3.85
CA CYS A 46 -29.15 36.82 -2.72
C CYS A 46 -29.74 38.13 -3.19
N ASP A 47 -29.12 38.81 -4.17
CA ASP A 47 -29.64 40.03 -4.76
C ASP A 47 -30.97 39.80 -5.47
N GLY A 48 -31.14 38.68 -6.18
CA GLY A 48 -32.39 38.27 -6.81
C GLY A 48 -33.52 38.07 -5.80
N VAL A 49 -33.25 37.34 -4.70
CA VAL A 49 -34.24 37.13 -3.61
C VAL A 49 -34.64 38.44 -2.95
N ILE A 50 -33.69 39.35 -2.71
CA ILE A 50 -33.99 40.67 -2.11
C ILE A 50 -34.85 41.49 -3.09
N SER A 51 -34.54 41.49 -4.38
CA SER A 51 -35.32 42.19 -5.39
C SER A 51 -36.72 41.60 -5.55
N GLU A 52 -36.91 40.30 -5.42
CA GLU A 52 -38.20 39.61 -5.42
C GLU A 52 -39.10 40.07 -4.29
N HIS A 53 -38.52 40.24 -3.06
CA HIS A 53 -39.30 40.58 -1.88
C HIS A 53 -39.56 42.09 -1.67
N PHE A 54 -38.64 42.93 -2.16
CA PHE A 54 -38.69 44.39 -1.91
C PHE A 54 -38.85 45.26 -3.14
N GLY A 55 -38.73 44.69 -4.36
CA GLY A 55 -38.87 45.42 -5.62
C GLY A 55 -37.93 46.64 -5.70
N GLU A 56 -38.49 47.83 -6.07
CA GLU A 56 -37.73 49.08 -6.13
C GLU A 56 -37.26 49.61 -4.75
N PHE A 57 -37.86 49.11 -3.67
CA PHE A 57 -37.50 49.48 -2.30
C PHE A 57 -36.47 48.56 -1.68
N ALA A 58 -35.77 47.74 -2.50
CA ALA A 58 -34.78 46.79 -2.00
C ALA A 58 -33.71 47.49 -1.12
N PRO A 59 -33.55 47.06 0.15
CA PRO A 59 -32.54 47.63 1.01
C PRO A 59 -31.15 47.31 0.50
N ASN A 60 -30.23 48.27 0.71
CA ASN A 60 -28.81 47.98 0.45
C ASN A 60 -28.36 46.73 1.26
N ALA A 61 -27.59 45.84 0.70
CA ALA A 61 -27.08 44.63 1.30
C ALA A 61 -26.50 44.84 2.72
N LEU A 62 -26.01 46.05 3.02
CA LEU A 62 -25.49 46.43 4.34
C LEU A 62 -26.58 46.62 5.41
N LYS A 63 -27.85 46.86 5.02
CA LYS A 63 -28.98 47.13 5.91
C LYS A 63 -29.90 45.90 6.12
N ILE A 64 -29.68 44.82 5.42
CA ILE A 64 -30.46 43.58 5.61
C ILE A 64 -30.11 42.90 6.91
N PRO A 65 -31.09 42.24 7.61
CA PRO A 65 -30.87 41.62 8.93
C PRO A 65 -30.29 40.19 8.83
N PHE A 66 -29.55 39.88 7.79
CA PHE A 66 -28.84 38.61 7.67
C PHE A 66 -27.50 38.76 6.94
N CYS A 67 -26.66 37.73 7.08
CA CYS A 67 -25.46 37.57 6.27
C CYS A 67 -25.31 36.11 5.82
N VAL A 68 -24.70 35.92 4.64
CA VAL A 68 -24.34 34.61 4.06
C VAL A 68 -22.81 34.47 4.13
N LEU A 69 -22.35 33.39 4.71
CA LEU A 69 -20.95 33.13 5.02
C LEU A 69 -20.51 31.84 4.36
N ALA A 70 -19.30 31.81 3.84
CA ALA A 70 -18.62 30.55 3.54
C ALA A 70 -18.14 29.89 4.83
N ALA A 71 -18.20 28.56 4.89
CA ALA A 71 -17.71 27.75 6.01
C ALA A 71 -16.78 26.62 5.52
N LYS A 72 -16.07 26.00 6.43
CA LYS A 72 -15.15 24.86 6.21
C LYS A 72 -14.14 25.14 5.07
N ASN A 73 -13.92 24.18 4.18
CA ASN A 73 -12.98 24.27 3.05
C ASN A 73 -13.28 25.45 2.14
N TYR A 74 -14.56 25.79 1.97
CA TYR A 74 -15.00 26.94 1.16
C TYR A 74 -14.55 28.27 1.77
N ALA A 75 -14.59 28.40 3.08
CA ALA A 75 -14.08 29.59 3.78
C ALA A 75 -12.55 29.73 3.67
N GLN A 76 -11.85 28.60 3.50
CA GLN A 76 -10.38 28.54 3.41
C GLN A 76 -9.84 28.73 1.98
N ASN A 77 -10.72 28.85 0.99
CA ASN A 77 -10.37 28.89 -0.45
C ASN A 77 -9.71 27.58 -0.97
N THR A 78 -10.01 26.46 -0.33
CA THR A 78 -9.52 25.09 -0.70
C THR A 78 -10.64 24.22 -1.24
N GLN A 79 -11.70 24.83 -1.80
CA GLN A 79 -12.84 24.10 -2.36
C GLN A 79 -12.41 23.18 -3.49
N ILE A 80 -12.91 21.95 -3.46
CA ILE A 80 -12.71 20.94 -4.49
C ILE A 80 -13.95 20.90 -5.37
N TRP A 81 -13.74 20.74 -6.68
CA TRP A 81 -14.80 20.58 -7.66
C TRP A 81 -15.65 19.35 -7.35
N GLY A 82 -16.98 19.50 -7.41
CA GLY A 82 -17.93 18.40 -7.15
C GLY A 82 -18.14 18.05 -5.67
N GLU A 83 -17.42 18.67 -4.73
CA GLU A 83 -17.69 18.55 -3.29
C GLU A 83 -18.78 19.55 -2.84
N LYS A 84 -19.35 19.24 -1.64
CA LYS A 84 -20.35 20.12 -1.03
C LYS A 84 -19.76 21.49 -0.73
N ILE A 85 -20.50 22.53 -1.11
CA ILE A 85 -20.20 23.92 -0.79
C ILE A 85 -20.94 24.23 0.53
N GLU A 86 -20.19 24.41 1.59
CA GLU A 86 -20.75 24.64 2.93
C GLU A 86 -20.91 26.12 3.18
N ILE A 87 -22.16 26.55 3.40
CA ILE A 87 -22.50 27.95 3.72
C ILE A 87 -23.28 28.05 5.02
N LEU A 88 -23.12 29.19 5.69
CA LEU A 88 -23.89 29.58 6.86
C LEU A 88 -24.72 30.82 6.52
N ILE A 89 -25.98 30.80 6.93
CA ILE A 89 -26.86 31.97 6.88
C ILE A 89 -27.17 32.34 8.32
N ILE A 90 -26.66 33.49 8.77
CA ILE A 90 -26.91 34.01 10.10
C ILE A 90 -27.81 35.22 10.02
N TYR A 91 -28.88 35.23 10.78
CA TYR A 91 -29.88 36.27 10.74
C TYR A 91 -30.25 36.75 12.15
N LYS A 92 -30.88 37.93 12.20
CA LYS A 92 -31.53 38.48 13.42
C LYS A 92 -32.95 38.88 13.08
N LYS A 93 -33.91 38.49 13.92
CA LYS A 93 -35.31 38.92 13.75
C LYS A 93 -35.42 40.40 14.06
N ILE A 94 -35.92 41.18 13.12
CA ILE A 94 -36.11 42.61 13.21
C ILE A 94 -37.52 42.93 12.71
N SER A 95 -38.21 43.86 13.43
CA SER A 95 -39.50 44.36 13.02
C SER A 95 -39.41 44.97 11.59
N GLY A 96 -40.39 44.61 10.76
CA GLY A 96 -40.47 45.09 9.36
C GLY A 96 -39.80 44.16 8.33
N PHE A 97 -39.23 43.03 8.73
CA PHE A 97 -38.69 41.99 7.83
C PHE A 97 -39.36 40.64 8.08
N ASN A 98 -40.03 40.07 7.07
CA ASN A 98 -40.49 38.68 7.14
C ASN A 98 -39.32 37.72 6.85
N MET A 99 -38.51 37.47 7.89
CA MET A 99 -37.29 36.66 7.72
C MET A 99 -37.61 35.24 7.30
N ASP A 100 -38.73 34.64 7.80
CA ASP A 100 -39.03 33.24 7.47
C ASP A 100 -39.31 33.06 5.97
N GLU A 101 -39.97 34.06 5.34
CA GLU A 101 -40.27 34.01 3.92
C GLU A 101 -39.01 34.24 3.03
N ILE A 102 -38.17 35.23 3.43
CA ILE A 102 -36.92 35.50 2.77
C ILE A 102 -35.97 34.28 2.82
N LEU A 103 -35.83 33.64 4.01
CA LEU A 103 -34.98 32.45 4.21
C LEU A 103 -35.49 31.25 3.40
N ARG A 104 -36.80 31.02 3.33
CA ARG A 104 -37.41 29.97 2.49
C ARG A 104 -37.17 30.23 0.99
N SER A 105 -37.32 31.47 0.53
CA SER A 105 -37.01 31.84 -0.86
C SER A 105 -35.53 31.64 -1.16
N LEU A 106 -34.63 32.05 -0.26
CA LEU A 106 -33.18 31.86 -0.39
C LEU A 106 -32.81 30.38 -0.48
N LEU A 107 -33.29 29.53 0.46
CA LEU A 107 -33.08 28.09 0.42
C LEU A 107 -33.63 27.42 -0.84
N ARG A 108 -34.85 27.81 -1.27
CA ARG A 108 -35.45 27.29 -2.51
C ARG A 108 -34.54 27.57 -3.71
N ASN A 109 -34.04 28.79 -3.87
CA ASN A 109 -33.18 29.18 -4.98
C ASN A 109 -31.76 28.49 -4.88
N LEU A 110 -31.17 28.34 -3.72
CA LEU A 110 -29.93 27.63 -3.51
C LEU A 110 -30.08 26.11 -3.83
N ASN A 111 -31.19 25.49 -3.38
CA ASN A 111 -31.48 24.10 -3.65
C ASN A 111 -31.83 23.84 -5.13
N ALA A 112 -32.44 24.77 -5.82
CA ALA A 112 -32.76 24.65 -7.25
C ALA A 112 -31.50 24.50 -8.12
N ILE A 113 -30.37 25.04 -7.67
CA ILE A 113 -29.06 24.89 -8.31
C ILE A 113 -28.41 23.56 -7.95
N SER A 114 -28.78 23.02 -6.77
CA SER A 114 -28.22 21.77 -6.21
C SER A 114 -28.90 20.49 -6.71
N ASN A 115 -29.94 20.54 -7.54
CA ASN A 115 -30.75 19.36 -7.87
C ASN A 115 -30.01 18.36 -8.75
N GLU A 116 -30.09 17.08 -8.35
CA GLU A 116 -29.50 15.89 -8.98
C GLU A 116 -30.01 15.58 -10.42
N GLN A 117 -31.05 16.25 -10.91
CA GLN A 117 -31.60 16.06 -12.27
C GLN A 117 -30.62 16.50 -13.38
N ASN A 118 -29.52 17.19 -13.05
CA ASN A 118 -28.47 17.58 -13.97
C ASN A 118 -27.23 16.67 -13.88
N GLN A 119 -27.38 15.38 -13.52
CA GLN A 119 -26.28 14.44 -13.61
C GLN A 119 -25.90 14.23 -15.09
N PRO A 120 -24.62 14.37 -15.46
CA PRO A 120 -24.17 13.91 -16.76
C PRO A 120 -24.38 12.39 -16.84
N LEU A 121 -25.00 11.94 -17.91
CA LEU A 121 -25.02 10.53 -18.29
C LEU A 121 -23.56 10.02 -18.21
N LEU A 122 -23.31 9.13 -17.27
CA LEU A 122 -22.04 8.39 -17.17
C LEU A 122 -21.79 7.74 -18.53
N LEU A 123 -20.83 8.27 -19.27
CA LEU A 123 -20.29 7.62 -20.45
C LEU A 123 -19.81 6.23 -20.04
N GLY A 124 -20.37 5.22 -20.72
CA GLY A 124 -20.11 3.81 -20.48
C GLY A 124 -18.63 3.50 -20.34
N GLN A 125 -18.37 2.57 -19.45
CA GLN A 125 -17.08 1.92 -19.27
C GLN A 125 -16.49 1.55 -20.63
N ASN A 126 -15.24 1.94 -20.90
CA ASN A 126 -14.42 1.66 -22.08
C ASN A 126 -14.33 2.74 -23.18
N GLN A 127 -13.89 3.95 -22.82
CA GLN A 127 -13.20 4.78 -23.82
C GLN A 127 -11.95 5.38 -23.18
N ASN A 128 -10.80 5.19 -23.83
CA ASN A 128 -9.56 5.93 -23.56
C ASN A 128 -9.84 7.42 -23.80
N ILE A 129 -10.09 8.15 -22.73
CA ILE A 129 -10.33 9.60 -22.77
C ILE A 129 -8.96 10.26 -22.80
N SER A 130 -8.48 10.62 -23.98
CA SER A 130 -7.33 11.54 -24.09
C SER A 130 -7.74 12.92 -23.57
N ALA A 131 -6.79 13.69 -23.07
CA ALA A 131 -7.01 15.07 -22.57
C ALA A 131 -7.71 15.99 -23.61
N GLN A 132 -7.71 15.61 -24.89
CA GLN A 132 -8.37 16.33 -25.97
C GLN A 132 -9.89 16.08 -26.06
N ASN A 133 -10.41 14.98 -25.50
CA ASN A 133 -11.84 14.59 -25.62
C ASN A 133 -12.71 14.95 -24.40
N LEU A 134 -12.20 15.72 -23.45
CA LEU A 134 -12.94 16.17 -22.24
C LEU A 134 -14.04 17.22 -22.50
N ASP A 135 -14.27 17.63 -23.77
CA ASP A 135 -15.11 18.81 -24.08
C ASP A 135 -16.63 18.58 -23.99
N ALA A 136 -17.11 17.37 -23.85
CA ALA A 136 -18.51 17.12 -24.20
C ALA A 136 -19.53 17.19 -23.04
N ASN A 137 -19.20 16.95 -21.75
CA ASN A 137 -20.26 16.75 -20.74
C ASN A 137 -19.89 17.12 -19.28
N LEU A 138 -19.21 18.22 -19.03
CA LEU A 138 -19.04 18.74 -17.67
C LEU A 138 -20.22 19.64 -17.30
N THR A 139 -21.35 19.05 -16.92
CA THR A 139 -22.39 19.80 -16.20
C THR A 139 -21.95 20.05 -14.76
N PRO A 140 -22.13 21.27 -14.22
CA PRO A 140 -21.71 21.58 -12.86
C PRO A 140 -22.59 20.83 -11.85
N ASN A 141 -21.97 19.89 -11.13
CA ASN A 141 -22.64 19.25 -10.01
C ASN A 141 -22.32 20.03 -8.72
N PHE A 142 -22.98 21.20 -8.54
CA PHE A 142 -22.87 21.97 -7.30
C PHE A 142 -23.82 21.37 -6.26
N LYS A 143 -23.27 20.94 -5.12
CA LYS A 143 -24.04 20.56 -3.94
C LYS A 143 -23.86 21.64 -2.88
N ILE A 144 -24.83 22.55 -2.77
CA ILE A 144 -24.81 23.58 -1.73
C ILE A 144 -25.48 23.00 -0.49
N HIS A 145 -24.76 23.06 0.64
CA HIS A 145 -25.30 22.70 1.94
C HIS A 145 -25.36 23.95 2.83
N ALA A 146 -26.56 24.45 3.04
CA ALA A 146 -26.82 25.68 3.80
C ALA A 146 -27.32 25.35 5.21
N GLN A 147 -26.64 25.88 6.24
CA GLN A 147 -27.12 25.88 7.63
C GLN A 147 -27.62 27.27 7.98
N ILE A 148 -28.71 27.35 8.72
CA ILE A 148 -29.35 28.61 9.10
C ILE A 148 -29.41 28.70 10.63
N PHE A 149 -28.93 29.83 11.18
CA PHE A 149 -28.93 30.09 12.61
C PHE A 149 -29.40 31.49 12.90
N GLU A 150 -30.28 31.64 13.94
CA GLU A 150 -30.54 32.95 14.55
C GLU A 150 -29.26 33.36 15.33
N LEU A 151 -28.94 34.64 15.32
CA LEU A 151 -27.69 35.12 15.92
C LEU A 151 -27.51 34.68 17.38
N ASP A 152 -28.61 34.70 18.16
CA ASP A 152 -28.64 34.37 19.57
C ASP A 152 -28.54 32.85 19.83
N GLU A 153 -28.70 32.00 18.80
CA GLU A 153 -28.57 30.54 18.88
C GLU A 153 -27.13 30.03 18.73
N ILE A 154 -26.22 30.84 18.19
CA ILE A 154 -24.83 30.40 17.87
C ILE A 154 -24.16 29.82 19.11
N PHE A 155 -24.27 30.47 20.25
CA PHE A 155 -23.62 30.02 21.49
C PHE A 155 -24.18 28.68 22.02
N VAL A 156 -25.47 28.43 21.77
CA VAL A 156 -26.18 27.22 22.25
C VAL A 156 -25.92 26.02 21.33
N LYS A 157 -25.66 26.25 20.03
CA LYS A 157 -25.48 25.23 18.98
C LYS A 157 -24.03 24.75 18.84
N SER A 158 -23.43 24.34 19.96
CA SER A 158 -22.02 23.90 20.01
C SER A 158 -21.74 22.65 19.14
N GLU A 159 -22.76 21.85 18.82
CA GLU A 159 -22.65 20.71 17.91
C GLU A 159 -22.28 21.09 16.46
N PHE A 160 -22.53 22.36 16.08
CA PHE A 160 -22.16 22.91 14.75
C PHE A 160 -20.84 23.70 14.76
N ARG A 161 -20.00 23.56 15.80
CA ARG A 161 -18.75 24.32 15.99
C ARG A 161 -17.84 24.32 14.75
N ASP A 162 -17.73 23.19 14.02
CA ASP A 162 -16.88 23.07 12.83
C ASP A 162 -17.26 24.05 11.71
N PHE A 163 -18.53 24.47 11.66
CA PHE A 163 -19.00 25.51 10.74
C PHE A 163 -18.61 26.91 11.22
N PHE A 164 -18.53 27.13 12.53
CA PHE A 164 -18.34 28.45 13.09
C PHE A 164 -16.87 28.87 13.20
N PHE A 165 -15.93 27.92 13.32
CA PHE A 165 -14.55 28.23 13.66
C PHE A 165 -13.82 28.99 12.56
N LYS A 166 -14.12 28.77 11.30
CA LYS A 166 -13.56 29.55 10.18
C LYS A 166 -14.67 29.93 9.21
N ILE A 167 -14.97 31.22 9.17
CA ILE A 167 -16.04 31.81 8.36
C ILE A 167 -15.51 32.98 7.53
N ARG A 168 -16.11 33.19 6.36
CA ARG A 168 -15.80 34.29 5.45
C ARG A 168 -17.10 34.90 4.90
N LEU A 169 -17.25 36.22 4.99
CA LEU A 169 -18.42 36.92 4.49
C LEU A 169 -18.50 36.82 2.97
N ILE A 170 -19.62 36.34 2.45
CA ILE A 170 -19.96 36.31 1.03
C ILE A 170 -20.87 37.50 0.71
N PHE A 171 -21.99 37.59 1.45
CA PHE A 171 -23.04 38.58 1.18
C PHE A 171 -23.71 39.06 2.48
N GLY A 172 -24.29 40.25 2.49
CA GLY A 172 -25.18 40.75 3.51
C GLY A 172 -24.57 41.73 4.52
N SER A 173 -25.19 41.81 5.69
CA SER A 173 -24.87 42.80 6.72
C SER A 173 -23.50 42.58 7.38
N LYS A 174 -22.61 43.56 7.24
CA LYS A 174 -21.34 43.58 7.97
C LYS A 174 -21.52 43.68 9.50
N LEU A 175 -22.64 44.30 9.96
CA LEU A 175 -22.95 44.39 11.36
C LEU A 175 -23.34 43.03 11.94
N ILE A 176 -24.26 42.28 11.26
CA ILE A 176 -24.61 40.91 11.68
C ILE A 176 -23.37 40.01 11.66
N TYR A 177 -22.53 40.13 10.63
CA TYR A 177 -21.27 39.39 10.55
C TYR A 177 -20.35 39.67 11.73
N LYS A 178 -20.20 40.95 12.13
CA LYS A 178 -19.39 41.32 13.31
C LYS A 178 -19.97 40.72 14.59
N MET A 179 -21.27 40.87 14.79
CA MET A 179 -21.95 40.31 15.98
C MET A 179 -21.82 38.76 16.01
N ALA A 180 -21.95 38.08 14.87
CA ALA A 180 -21.74 36.64 14.76
C ALA A 180 -20.30 36.25 15.14
N LYS A 181 -19.30 37.02 14.74
CA LYS A 181 -17.89 36.79 15.14
C LYS A 181 -17.70 36.94 16.65
N ASP A 182 -18.35 37.92 17.28
CA ASP A 182 -18.26 38.13 18.72
C ASP A 182 -18.87 36.92 19.46
N GLU A 183 -20.03 36.42 19.05
CA GLU A 183 -20.65 35.22 19.64
C GLU A 183 -19.82 33.95 19.38
N ILE A 184 -19.28 33.76 18.16
CA ILE A 184 -18.38 32.66 17.84
C ILE A 184 -17.10 32.71 18.68
N SER A 185 -16.56 33.90 18.96
CA SER A 185 -15.39 34.04 19.83
C SER A 185 -15.67 33.56 21.24
N ARG A 186 -16.85 33.92 21.80
CA ARG A 186 -17.30 33.46 23.13
C ARG A 186 -17.47 31.93 23.15
N LEU A 187 -18.08 31.37 22.10
CA LEU A 187 -18.22 29.91 21.96
C LEU A 187 -16.85 29.23 21.93
N LYS A 188 -15.90 29.72 21.11
CA LYS A 188 -14.54 29.18 21.03
C LYS A 188 -13.87 29.12 22.41
N ASP A 189 -13.96 30.18 23.19
CA ASP A 189 -13.35 30.25 24.52
C ASP A 189 -13.98 29.23 25.49
N SER A 190 -15.30 29.01 25.42
CA SER A 190 -16.01 28.10 26.31
C SER A 190 -15.72 26.59 26.03
N ILE A 191 -15.48 26.22 24.75
CA ILE A 191 -15.29 24.82 24.33
C ILE A 191 -13.84 24.49 23.93
N LYS A 192 -12.91 25.40 24.20
CA LYS A 192 -11.50 25.34 23.71
C LYS A 192 -10.80 24.01 24.03
N SER A 193 -10.83 23.61 25.31
CA SER A 193 -10.17 22.37 25.77
C SER A 193 -10.77 21.10 25.15
N GLU A 194 -12.12 21.05 25.12
CA GLU A 194 -12.87 19.90 24.59
C GLU A 194 -12.64 19.75 23.08
N SER A 195 -12.74 20.84 22.33
CA SER A 195 -12.53 20.84 20.88
C SER A 195 -11.10 20.44 20.51
N LEU A 196 -10.10 20.96 21.24
CA LEU A 196 -8.70 20.57 20.98
C LEU A 196 -8.43 19.11 21.32
N LYS A 197 -9.05 18.58 22.38
CA LYS A 197 -8.96 17.17 22.73
C LYS A 197 -9.48 16.30 21.58
N GLU A 198 -10.67 16.58 21.09
CA GLU A 198 -11.30 15.85 20.00
C GLU A 198 -10.48 15.94 18.70
N ILE A 199 -9.99 17.13 18.35
CA ILE A 199 -9.11 17.31 17.17
C ILE A 199 -7.84 16.47 17.33
N TYR A 200 -7.23 16.47 18.51
CA TYR A 200 -6.02 15.70 18.79
C TYR A 200 -6.27 14.18 18.69
N GLU A 201 -7.39 13.70 19.24
CA GLU A 201 -7.76 12.28 19.21
C GLU A 201 -8.12 11.81 17.79
N ASN A 202 -8.68 12.70 16.96
CA ASN A 202 -8.97 12.42 15.55
C ASN A 202 -7.70 12.39 14.67
N LEU A 203 -6.63 13.06 15.08
CA LEU A 203 -5.32 12.99 14.42
C LEU A 203 -4.54 11.81 15.01
N LYS A 204 -4.59 10.67 14.32
CA LYS A 204 -3.88 9.45 14.74
C LYS A 204 -2.36 9.67 14.90
N PRO A 205 -1.67 8.89 15.78
CA PRO A 205 -0.24 9.07 16.04
C PRO A 205 0.63 8.93 14.79
N PHE A 206 1.68 9.75 14.67
CA PHE A 206 2.57 9.77 13.50
C PHE A 206 3.40 8.48 13.29
N ASN A 207 3.53 7.66 14.33
CA ASN A 207 4.46 6.51 14.37
C ASN A 207 3.78 5.15 14.24
N ASP A 208 2.52 5.07 13.85
CA ASP A 208 1.83 3.79 13.74
C ASP A 208 2.11 3.14 12.38
N ILE A 209 2.43 1.82 12.36
CA ILE A 209 2.74 1.07 11.14
C ILE A 209 1.56 1.10 10.16
N GLU A 210 0.32 1.11 10.68
CA GLU A 210 -0.90 1.17 9.86
C GLU A 210 -1.01 2.45 9.02
N PHE A 211 -0.32 3.53 9.40
CA PHE A 211 -0.36 4.81 8.68
C PHE A 211 0.61 4.91 7.51
N LEU A 212 1.52 3.96 7.36
CA LEU A 212 2.44 3.92 6.23
C LEU A 212 1.73 3.52 4.93
N LYS A 213 0.52 2.93 5.02
CA LYS A 213 -0.26 2.54 3.85
C LYS A 213 -0.76 3.76 3.10
N ILE A 214 -0.34 3.85 1.85
CA ILE A 214 -0.79 4.91 0.95
C ILE A 214 -2.30 4.74 0.71
N ASN A 215 -3.08 5.71 1.17
CA ASN A 215 -4.49 5.74 0.89
C ASN A 215 -4.73 6.43 -0.46
N SER A 216 -5.54 5.81 -1.31
CA SER A 216 -5.99 6.41 -2.57
C SER A 216 -6.96 7.59 -2.39
N ASP A 217 -7.52 7.78 -1.19
CA ASP A 217 -8.41 8.88 -0.82
C ASP A 217 -7.58 10.04 -0.23
N LEU A 218 -7.41 11.10 -1.00
CA LEU A 218 -6.64 12.29 -0.60
C LEU A 218 -7.35 13.18 0.42
N ASN A 219 -8.63 12.96 0.67
CA ASN A 219 -9.38 13.74 1.67
C ASN A 219 -9.19 13.15 3.07
N SER A 220 -9.46 11.85 3.24
CA SER A 220 -9.50 11.18 4.54
C SER A 220 -8.23 10.38 4.84
N GLY A 221 -7.33 10.24 3.88
CA GLY A 221 -6.06 9.52 4.04
C GLY A 221 -5.08 10.26 4.95
N TYR A 222 -4.04 9.55 5.36
CA TYR A 222 -2.92 10.10 6.13
C TYR A 222 -2.27 11.27 5.37
N GLY A 223 -2.17 12.44 6.01
CA GLY A 223 -1.69 13.68 5.35
C GLY A 223 -2.66 14.24 4.30
N GLY A 224 -3.94 13.85 4.35
CA GLY A 224 -4.97 14.36 3.47
C GLY A 224 -5.52 15.73 3.88
N ILE A 225 -6.47 16.24 3.08
CA ILE A 225 -7.05 17.58 3.25
C ILE A 225 -7.75 17.72 4.61
N ASN A 226 -8.38 16.65 5.11
CA ASN A 226 -9.05 16.70 6.43
C ASN A 226 -8.08 16.95 7.58
N GLU A 227 -6.84 16.49 7.50
CA GLU A 227 -5.86 16.71 8.57
C GLU A 227 -5.43 18.17 8.67
N ILE A 228 -5.13 18.81 7.53
CA ILE A 228 -4.82 20.24 7.53
C ILE A 228 -6.04 21.08 7.90
N PHE A 229 -7.24 20.64 7.52
CA PHE A 229 -8.49 21.29 7.96
C PHE A 229 -8.63 21.26 9.49
N LEU A 230 -8.41 20.12 10.13
CA LEU A 230 -8.44 19.99 11.59
C LEU A 230 -7.37 20.85 12.26
N ALA A 231 -6.16 20.91 11.71
CA ALA A 231 -5.10 21.79 12.21
C ALA A 231 -5.44 23.28 12.08
N GLU A 232 -6.06 23.67 10.96
CA GLU A 232 -6.56 25.05 10.78
C GLU A 232 -7.72 25.38 11.75
N LEU A 233 -8.61 24.42 12.05
CA LEU A 233 -9.63 24.60 13.09
C LEU A 233 -8.99 24.79 14.46
N ALA A 234 -7.99 23.98 14.81
CA ALA A 234 -7.24 24.13 16.05
C ALA A 234 -6.58 25.50 16.15
N ALA A 235 -5.93 25.97 15.08
CA ALA A 235 -5.36 27.32 15.02
C ALA A 235 -6.43 28.40 15.17
N ALA A 236 -7.58 28.26 14.50
CA ALA A 236 -8.69 29.24 14.55
C ALA A 236 -9.36 29.36 15.93
N ILE A 237 -9.19 28.37 16.82
CA ILE A 237 -9.63 28.48 18.22
C ILE A 237 -8.77 29.49 18.99
N PHE A 238 -7.49 29.68 18.61
CA PHE A 238 -6.58 30.60 19.29
C PHE A 238 -6.58 32.03 18.72
N GLY A 239 -7.03 32.21 17.49
CA GLY A 239 -7.12 33.53 16.89
C GLY A 239 -7.57 33.53 15.44
N GLU A 240 -7.99 34.69 14.95
CA GLU A 240 -8.46 34.86 13.56
C GLU A 240 -7.31 34.73 12.53
N ASN A 241 -6.12 35.17 12.89
CA ASN A 241 -4.92 35.07 12.04
C ASN A 241 -4.23 33.71 12.25
N THR A 242 -4.77 32.68 11.65
CA THR A 242 -4.22 31.32 11.78
C THR A 242 -2.76 31.23 11.31
N LYS A 243 -2.35 32.01 10.30
CA LYS A 243 -0.95 32.06 9.86
C LYS A 243 -0.01 32.44 11.02
N GLN A 244 -0.39 33.44 11.83
CA GLN A 244 0.43 33.85 12.97
C GLN A 244 0.54 32.75 14.04
N ILE A 245 -0.55 32.00 14.24
CA ILE A 245 -0.54 30.83 15.16
C ILE A 245 0.44 29.76 14.65
N TRP A 246 0.40 29.44 13.34
CA TRP A 246 1.38 28.53 12.74
C TRP A 246 2.82 29.00 12.94
N LEU A 247 3.11 30.28 12.66
CA LEU A 247 4.45 30.85 12.75
C LEU A 247 5.01 30.91 14.19
N ASN A 248 4.18 30.67 15.21
CA ASN A 248 4.69 30.49 16.58
C ASN A 248 5.45 29.15 16.72
N PHE A 249 5.14 28.13 15.93
CA PHE A 249 5.66 26.78 16.04
C PHE A 249 6.58 26.38 14.88
N ILE A 250 6.31 26.88 13.66
CA ILE A 250 7.09 26.61 12.46
C ILE A 250 7.65 27.92 11.88
N ASP A 251 8.71 27.84 11.08
CA ASP A 251 9.26 29.01 10.41
C ASP A 251 8.56 29.34 9.08
N GLU A 252 8.93 30.45 8.44
CA GLU A 252 8.33 30.91 7.18
C GLU A 252 8.57 29.91 6.03
N ASN A 253 9.72 29.21 6.00
CA ASN A 253 10.03 28.22 4.95
C ASN A 253 9.19 26.96 5.14
N GLU A 254 9.08 26.46 6.37
CA GLU A 254 8.23 25.32 6.73
C GLU A 254 6.75 25.63 6.44
N PHE A 255 6.29 26.87 6.74
CA PHE A 255 4.94 27.31 6.41
C PHE A 255 4.72 27.41 4.89
N ALA A 256 5.68 27.90 4.13
CA ALA A 256 5.61 27.93 2.67
C ALA A 256 5.57 26.51 2.07
N GLU A 257 6.36 25.58 2.63
CA GLU A 257 6.36 24.17 2.25
C GLU A 257 5.01 23.48 2.54
N LEU A 258 4.43 23.75 3.71
CA LEU A 258 3.08 23.26 4.06
C LEU A 258 2.01 23.79 3.08
N THR A 259 2.05 25.10 2.79
CA THR A 259 1.11 25.72 1.85
C THR A 259 1.24 25.15 0.46
N LEU A 260 2.48 24.95 -0.02
CA LEU A 260 2.73 24.29 -1.31
C LEU A 260 2.24 22.85 -1.33
N SER A 261 2.39 22.13 -0.22
CA SER A 261 1.92 20.74 -0.08
C SER A 261 0.39 20.67 -0.15
N LEU A 262 -0.32 21.58 0.52
CA LEU A 262 -1.77 21.69 0.42
C LEU A 262 -2.21 22.00 -1.03
N ASP A 263 -1.58 22.99 -1.67
CA ASP A 263 -1.87 23.33 -3.06
C ASP A 263 -1.70 22.11 -3.98
N ASN A 264 -0.64 21.34 -3.81
CA ASN A 264 -0.40 20.14 -4.60
C ASN A 264 -1.52 19.10 -4.46
N ILE A 265 -1.95 18.81 -3.22
CA ILE A 265 -3.02 17.82 -2.95
C ILE A 265 -4.35 18.32 -3.51
N VAL A 266 -4.70 19.59 -3.28
CA VAL A 266 -5.93 20.20 -3.82
C VAL A 266 -5.94 20.15 -5.36
N CYS A 267 -4.79 20.35 -6.00
CA CYS A 267 -4.65 20.28 -7.45
C CYS A 267 -4.85 18.87 -8.00
N ILE A 268 -4.22 17.88 -7.36
CA ILE A 268 -4.39 16.47 -7.74
C ILE A 268 -5.86 16.07 -7.55
N GLN A 269 -6.47 16.46 -6.42
CA GLN A 269 -7.86 16.14 -6.12
C GLN A 269 -8.83 16.80 -7.11
N ASN A 270 -8.60 18.07 -7.47
CA ASN A 270 -9.39 18.74 -8.52
C ASN A 270 -9.21 18.07 -9.90
N SER A 271 -7.99 17.59 -10.22
CA SER A 271 -7.75 16.82 -11.44
C SER A 271 -8.55 15.53 -11.46
N LEU A 272 -8.59 14.79 -10.33
CA LEU A 272 -9.42 13.58 -10.19
C LEU A 272 -10.91 13.89 -10.37
N ALA A 273 -11.38 14.98 -9.76
CA ALA A 273 -12.76 15.41 -9.85
C ALA A 273 -13.19 15.74 -11.29
N LEU A 274 -12.28 16.26 -12.15
CA LEU A 274 -12.53 16.46 -13.56
C LEU A 274 -12.78 15.15 -14.33
N PHE A 275 -12.21 14.03 -13.86
CA PHE A 275 -12.47 12.68 -14.39
C PHE A 275 -13.66 11.99 -13.72
N GLY A 276 -14.39 12.66 -12.82
CA GLY A 276 -15.50 12.07 -12.05
C GLY A 276 -15.03 11.08 -10.95
N GLU A 277 -13.75 11.11 -10.59
CA GLU A 277 -13.16 10.18 -9.64
C GLU A 277 -12.83 10.87 -8.32
N LYS A 278 -12.89 10.07 -7.24
CA LYS A 278 -12.55 10.54 -5.88
C LYS A 278 -11.24 9.94 -5.35
N LYS A 279 -10.82 8.82 -5.95
CA LYS A 279 -9.64 8.06 -5.53
C LYS A 279 -8.63 7.97 -6.67
N ILE A 280 -7.37 7.92 -6.32
CA ILE A 280 -6.28 7.74 -7.28
C ILE A 280 -6.37 6.35 -7.90
N LYS A 281 -6.24 6.32 -9.24
CA LYS A 281 -6.13 5.11 -10.06
C LYS A 281 -4.89 5.22 -10.94
N GLN A 282 -4.22 4.10 -11.19
CA GLN A 282 -2.98 4.07 -12.00
C GLN A 282 -3.16 4.70 -13.39
N ASN A 283 -4.25 4.36 -14.08
CA ASN A 283 -4.54 4.85 -15.43
C ASN A 283 -4.82 6.36 -15.53
N LEU A 284 -4.98 7.05 -14.40
CA LEU A 284 -5.22 8.51 -14.37
C LEU A 284 -3.97 9.31 -14.07
N LEU A 285 -2.89 8.71 -13.57
CA LEU A 285 -1.70 9.44 -13.14
C LEU A 285 -1.01 10.18 -14.29
N GLU A 286 -0.87 9.56 -15.46
CA GLU A 286 -0.31 10.21 -16.64
C GLU A 286 -1.17 11.40 -17.08
N GLN A 287 -2.50 11.22 -17.14
CA GLN A 287 -3.45 12.26 -17.52
C GLN A 287 -3.46 13.44 -16.53
N ILE A 288 -3.35 13.13 -15.23
CA ILE A 288 -3.16 14.16 -14.18
C ILE A 288 -1.85 14.91 -14.42
N GLY A 289 -0.78 14.20 -14.74
CA GLY A 289 0.54 14.79 -15.04
C GLY A 289 0.50 15.73 -16.25
N GLU A 290 -0.22 15.37 -17.30
CA GLU A 290 -0.46 16.23 -18.48
C GLU A 290 -1.24 17.51 -18.10
N ILE A 291 -2.33 17.37 -17.34
CA ILE A 291 -3.13 18.51 -16.86
C ILE A 291 -2.27 19.45 -16.01
N LEU A 292 -1.44 18.90 -15.12
CA LEU A 292 -0.56 19.67 -14.24
C LEU A 292 0.72 20.14 -14.92
N GLN A 293 0.86 19.91 -16.24
CA GLN A 293 2.05 20.25 -17.05
C GLN A 293 3.37 19.76 -16.45
N THR A 294 3.32 18.57 -15.83
CA THR A 294 4.49 17.94 -15.23
C THR A 294 5.40 17.44 -16.34
N LYS A 295 6.59 18.01 -16.45
CA LYS A 295 7.58 17.58 -17.45
C LYS A 295 8.33 16.35 -16.94
N GLU A 296 8.46 15.34 -17.78
CA GLU A 296 9.30 14.20 -17.50
C GLU A 296 10.74 14.63 -17.18
N LYS A 297 11.29 14.01 -16.14
CA LYS A 297 12.72 14.07 -15.86
C LYS A 297 13.39 12.88 -16.54
N LYS A 298 14.63 13.02 -16.97
CA LYS A 298 15.41 11.98 -17.68
C LYS A 298 15.39 10.57 -17.05
N SER A 299 14.95 10.44 -15.78
CA SER A 299 15.00 9.21 -15.01
C SER A 299 13.64 8.73 -14.45
N LEU A 300 12.58 9.55 -14.53
CA LEU A 300 11.28 9.20 -13.93
C LEU A 300 10.14 9.55 -14.89
N SER A 301 9.20 8.62 -15.06
CA SER A 301 7.96 8.83 -15.81
C SER A 301 7.03 9.82 -15.11
N THR A 302 6.09 10.37 -15.84
CA THR A 302 5.15 11.39 -15.34
C THR A 302 4.30 10.87 -14.18
N ASP A 303 3.84 9.62 -14.24
CA ASP A 303 3.06 8.97 -13.19
C ASP A 303 3.84 8.85 -11.86
N LEU A 304 5.12 8.46 -11.92
CA LEU A 304 5.99 8.41 -10.74
C LEU A 304 6.27 9.79 -10.16
N LEU A 305 6.42 10.82 -11.00
CA LEU A 305 6.61 12.20 -10.53
C LEU A 305 5.36 12.74 -9.81
N ILE A 306 4.16 12.45 -10.32
CA ILE A 306 2.92 12.81 -9.65
C ILE A 306 2.78 12.06 -8.33
N MET A 307 3.09 10.76 -8.30
CA MET A 307 3.09 9.95 -7.08
C MET A 307 4.05 10.52 -6.03
N GLN A 308 5.30 10.81 -6.42
CA GLN A 308 6.31 11.40 -5.55
C GLN A 308 5.85 12.75 -4.98
N LYS A 309 5.30 13.61 -5.83
CA LYS A 309 4.78 14.93 -5.44
C LYS A 309 3.64 14.80 -4.43
N MET A 310 2.73 13.84 -4.66
CA MET A 310 1.60 13.55 -3.79
C MET A 310 2.08 13.08 -2.40
N LEU A 311 2.91 12.02 -2.36
CA LEU A 311 3.37 11.42 -1.11
C LEU A 311 4.21 12.39 -0.27
N ASN A 312 5.09 13.17 -0.91
CA ASN A 312 5.82 14.24 -0.22
C ASN A 312 4.88 15.28 0.40
N SER A 313 3.85 15.68 -0.35
CA SER A 313 2.87 16.66 0.15
C SER A 313 2.04 16.10 1.31
N MET A 314 1.60 14.84 1.23
CA MET A 314 0.88 14.17 2.31
C MET A 314 1.75 14.03 3.57
N HIS A 315 3.03 13.69 3.42
CA HIS A 315 3.97 13.63 4.54
C HIS A 315 4.11 14.98 5.27
N ASN A 316 4.30 16.07 4.53
CA ASN A 316 4.44 17.40 5.11
C ASN A 316 3.15 17.85 5.83
N ILE A 317 1.99 17.63 5.22
CA ILE A 317 0.69 17.93 5.84
C ILE A 317 0.56 17.15 7.15
N ALA A 318 0.83 15.84 7.14
CA ALA A 318 0.74 15.00 8.32
C ALA A 318 1.68 15.46 9.45
N LEU A 319 2.92 15.76 9.11
CA LEU A 319 3.95 16.18 10.05
C LEU A 319 3.59 17.50 10.72
N PHE A 320 3.36 18.55 9.94
CA PHE A 320 3.14 19.90 10.48
C PHE A 320 1.77 20.04 11.17
N SER A 321 0.72 19.40 10.65
CA SER A 321 -0.62 19.41 11.26
C SER A 321 -0.61 18.80 12.66
N ARG A 322 0.02 17.64 12.82
CA ARG A 322 0.15 16.97 14.12
C ARG A 322 1.03 17.75 15.08
N PHE A 323 2.12 18.31 14.57
CA PHE A 323 3.01 19.14 15.39
C PHE A 323 2.28 20.37 15.95
N LEU A 324 1.51 21.08 15.12
CA LEU A 324 0.70 22.21 15.59
C LEU A 324 -0.31 21.77 16.64
N VAL A 325 -1.16 20.79 16.30
CA VAL A 325 -2.29 20.37 17.16
C VAL A 325 -1.77 19.86 18.51
N GLN A 326 -0.71 19.03 18.51
CA GLN A 326 -0.12 18.53 19.75
C GLN A 326 0.40 19.66 20.63
N ASN A 327 1.09 20.66 20.06
CA ASN A 327 1.62 21.79 20.85
C ASN A 327 0.51 22.69 21.38
N LEU A 328 -0.57 22.91 20.63
CA LEU A 328 -1.73 23.65 21.10
C LEU A 328 -2.46 22.92 22.23
N TYR A 329 -2.60 21.58 22.11
CA TYR A 329 -3.26 20.77 23.10
C TYR A 329 -2.46 20.55 24.39
N LYS A 330 -1.12 20.51 24.32
CA LYS A 330 -0.24 20.37 25.51
C LYS A 330 -0.53 21.40 26.61
N ASN A 331 -1.01 22.56 26.25
CA ASN A 331 -1.40 23.62 27.22
C ASN A 331 -2.58 23.16 28.10
N PHE A 332 -3.40 22.21 27.67
CA PHE A 332 -4.57 21.68 28.37
C PHE A 332 -4.37 20.26 28.90
N ALA A 333 -3.34 19.58 28.45
CA ALA A 333 -3.00 18.20 28.79
C ALA A 333 -1.51 18.08 29.17
N PRO A 334 -1.10 18.55 30.35
CA PRO A 334 0.31 18.56 30.78
C PRO A 334 0.96 17.16 30.76
N HIS A 335 0.16 16.10 30.93
CA HIS A 335 0.64 14.72 30.89
C HIS A 335 1.21 14.31 29.50
N LEU A 336 0.88 15.04 28.42
CA LEU A 336 1.46 14.85 27.09
C LEU A 336 2.85 15.52 26.94
N SER A 337 3.25 16.36 27.88
CA SER A 337 4.57 16.98 27.91
C SER A 337 5.44 16.26 28.92
N ALA A 338 6.37 15.43 28.45
CA ALA A 338 7.44 14.93 29.33
C ALA A 338 8.42 16.06 29.62
N THR A 339 8.58 16.41 30.90
CA THR A 339 9.64 17.33 31.34
C THR A 339 10.97 16.60 31.45
N LYS A 340 12.09 17.30 31.26
CA LYS A 340 13.43 16.69 31.40
C LYS A 340 13.67 16.15 32.81
N ASP A 341 13.11 16.77 33.82
CA ASP A 341 13.34 16.44 35.24
C ASP A 341 12.79 15.05 35.64
N GLU A 342 11.81 14.52 34.87
CA GLU A 342 11.20 13.21 35.10
C GLU A 342 11.61 12.16 34.04
N SER A 343 12.68 12.40 33.29
CA SER A 343 13.06 11.63 32.10
C SER A 343 14.55 11.28 32.11
N GLU A 344 14.91 10.19 31.45
CA GLU A 344 16.32 9.86 31.18
C GLU A 344 16.84 10.74 30.03
N ILE A 345 18.02 11.35 30.21
CA ILE A 345 18.58 12.34 29.25
C ILE A 345 19.68 11.70 28.43
N TYR A 346 19.61 11.86 27.11
CA TYR A 346 20.58 11.39 26.13
C TYR A 346 20.95 12.55 25.18
N GLY A 347 21.86 13.40 25.59
CA GLY A 347 22.19 14.61 24.86
C GLY A 347 21.03 15.63 24.81
N ASP A 348 20.56 15.95 23.63
CA ASP A 348 19.39 16.82 23.45
C ASP A 348 18.05 16.05 23.50
N PHE A 349 18.09 14.72 23.50
CA PHE A 349 16.91 13.88 23.65
C PHE A 349 16.66 13.50 25.11
N TRP A 350 15.39 13.26 25.45
CA TRP A 350 15.01 12.64 26.71
C TRP A 350 13.96 11.56 26.48
N VAL A 351 14.01 10.51 27.27
CA VAL A 351 13.16 9.31 27.13
C VAL A 351 12.26 9.18 28.35
N ARG A 352 10.95 9.05 28.14
CA ARG A 352 9.97 8.72 29.16
C ARG A 352 8.96 7.72 28.60
N ASN A 353 8.71 6.61 29.32
CA ASN A 353 7.79 5.56 28.88
C ASN A 353 8.09 5.05 27.45
N ASN A 354 9.37 4.84 27.14
CA ASN A 354 9.86 4.43 25.81
C ASN A 354 9.53 5.43 24.67
N ILE A 355 9.19 6.66 25.00
CA ILE A 355 8.97 7.73 24.01
C ILE A 355 10.11 8.72 24.08
N VAL A 356 10.72 9.01 22.94
CA VAL A 356 11.80 9.97 22.75
C VAL A 356 11.21 11.34 22.44
N TYR A 357 11.59 12.32 23.21
CA TYR A 357 11.23 13.73 23.03
C TYR A 357 12.47 14.57 22.73
N ALA A 358 12.28 15.74 22.14
CA ALA A 358 13.33 16.71 21.90
C ALA A 358 12.80 18.15 22.05
N PRO A 359 13.69 19.18 22.17
CA PRO A 359 13.28 20.56 22.28
C PRO A 359 12.50 21.03 21.05
N ALA A 360 11.35 21.66 21.23
CA ALA A 360 10.57 22.26 20.14
C ALA A 360 11.17 23.60 19.67
N GLN A 361 12.48 23.66 19.42
CA GLN A 361 13.19 24.86 18.98
C GLN A 361 13.08 25.01 17.45
N LYS A 362 13.06 26.28 16.97
CA LYS A 362 13.02 26.62 15.55
C LYS A 362 14.34 26.33 14.80
N ARG A 363 15.42 26.06 15.51
CA ARG A 363 16.72 25.62 14.97
C ARG A 363 17.12 24.30 15.60
N GLY A 364 17.57 23.35 14.77
CA GLY A 364 18.12 22.08 15.22
C GLY A 364 19.59 22.21 15.64
N ALA A 365 20.14 21.08 16.08
CA ALA A 365 21.58 20.96 16.33
C ALA A 365 22.34 20.55 15.06
N GLY A 366 23.66 20.61 15.09
CA GLY A 366 24.51 20.08 14.03
C GLY A 366 24.32 18.57 13.88
N LEU A 367 24.32 18.08 12.63
CA LEU A 367 24.09 16.66 12.29
C LEU A 367 24.96 15.72 13.11
N LYS A 368 26.25 16.02 13.27
CA LYS A 368 27.19 15.18 14.03
C LYS A 368 26.73 14.97 15.48
N LYS A 369 26.28 16.04 16.12
CA LYS A 369 25.75 15.97 17.49
C LYS A 369 24.48 15.11 17.55
N ILE A 370 23.56 15.32 16.63
CA ILE A 370 22.31 14.55 16.55
C ILE A 370 22.61 13.05 16.44
N ILE A 371 23.50 12.66 15.53
CA ILE A 371 23.85 11.23 15.33
C ILE A 371 24.55 10.65 16.55
N LEU A 372 25.41 11.43 17.22
CA LEU A 372 26.03 11.02 18.48
C LEU A 372 24.96 10.77 19.56
N ASP A 373 24.03 11.72 19.75
CA ASP A 373 22.99 11.63 20.78
C ASP A 373 22.04 10.44 20.49
N LEU A 374 21.70 10.18 19.22
CA LEU A 374 20.92 8.99 18.82
C LEU A 374 21.67 7.68 19.08
N ALA A 375 22.98 7.67 18.93
CA ALA A 375 23.80 6.48 19.27
C ALA A 375 23.81 6.17 20.75
N LEU A 376 23.62 7.18 21.62
CA LEU A 376 23.55 7.03 23.07
C LEU A 376 22.20 6.54 23.58
N LEU A 377 21.10 6.65 22.78
CA LEU A 377 19.77 6.16 23.19
C LEU A 377 19.83 4.70 23.64
N PRO A 378 18.98 4.25 24.60
CA PRO A 378 18.95 2.86 25.04
C PRO A 378 18.57 1.92 23.89
N ASP A 379 19.03 0.67 23.95
CA ASP A 379 18.72 -0.36 22.94
C ASP A 379 17.41 -1.10 23.28
N ILE A 380 16.32 -0.37 23.22
CA ILE A 380 14.96 -0.83 23.43
C ILE A 380 14.04 -0.33 22.30
N ALA A 381 12.84 -0.89 22.21
CA ALA A 381 11.82 -0.43 21.28
C ALA A 381 11.33 0.98 21.68
N LEU A 382 11.79 2.01 20.96
CA LEU A 382 11.50 3.42 21.20
C LEU A 382 10.44 3.93 20.24
N LYS A 383 9.57 4.80 20.73
CA LYS A 383 8.71 5.64 19.88
C LYS A 383 9.23 7.06 19.89
N PHE A 384 9.23 7.73 18.74
CA PHE A 384 9.66 9.12 18.66
C PHE A 384 8.43 10.03 18.64
N ASP A 385 8.36 10.95 19.61
CA ASP A 385 7.35 11.99 19.63
C ASP A 385 7.52 12.93 18.42
N ILE A 386 6.44 13.57 17.98
CA ILE A 386 6.51 14.52 16.86
C ILE A 386 7.49 15.65 17.10
N SER A 387 7.73 16.06 18.35
CA SER A 387 8.74 17.06 18.71
C SER A 387 10.16 16.60 18.35
N ALA A 388 10.45 15.31 18.56
CA ALA A 388 11.75 14.74 18.18
C ALA A 388 11.90 14.65 16.65
N ILE A 389 10.85 14.31 15.92
CA ILE A 389 10.87 14.26 14.44
C ILE A 389 11.11 15.66 13.87
N ILE A 390 10.42 16.68 14.37
CA ILE A 390 10.62 18.07 13.94
C ILE A 390 12.02 18.58 14.31
N TYR A 391 12.54 18.24 15.51
CA TYR A 391 13.89 18.59 15.90
C TYR A 391 14.93 17.98 14.96
N LEU A 392 14.79 16.71 14.63
CA LEU A 392 15.63 16.02 13.65
C LEU A 392 15.56 16.69 12.27
N ARG A 393 14.38 17.07 11.78
CA ARG A 393 14.19 17.73 10.47
C ARG A 393 14.93 19.07 10.36
N ARG A 394 15.04 19.79 11.46
CA ARG A 394 15.69 21.11 11.54
C ARG A 394 17.20 21.04 11.72
N PHE A 395 17.84 19.90 11.41
CA PHE A 395 19.27 19.71 11.57
C PHE A 395 20.09 20.72 10.76
N GLU A 396 21.25 21.10 11.30
CA GLU A 396 22.25 21.85 10.55
C GLU A 396 23.18 20.88 9.82
N PRO A 397 23.27 20.95 8.48
CA PRO A 397 24.07 20.01 7.70
C PRO A 397 25.57 20.15 7.99
N CYS A 398 26.28 19.03 7.98
CA CYS A 398 27.74 19.01 8.03
C CYS A 398 28.26 18.01 6.98
N ASP A 399 29.58 17.85 6.88
CA ASP A 399 30.15 16.77 6.11
C ASP A 399 29.75 15.40 6.74
N VAL A 400 29.07 14.59 5.97
CA VAL A 400 28.52 13.29 6.39
C VAL A 400 29.63 12.33 6.85
N GLU A 401 30.81 12.41 6.27
CA GLU A 401 31.95 11.54 6.65
C GLU A 401 32.37 11.76 8.10
N SER A 402 32.18 12.99 8.63
CA SER A 402 32.50 13.35 10.01
C SER A 402 31.63 12.68 11.07
N CYS A 403 30.44 12.15 10.71
CA CYS A 403 29.52 11.47 11.64
C CYS A 403 29.31 9.99 11.31
N MET A 404 29.97 9.46 10.27
CA MET A 404 29.73 8.10 9.78
C MET A 404 30.09 7.02 10.80
N HIS A 405 31.09 7.27 11.62
CA HIS A 405 31.48 6.33 12.70
C HIS A 405 30.37 6.15 13.74
N GLU A 406 29.76 7.25 14.18
CA GLU A 406 28.62 7.26 15.12
C GLU A 406 27.36 6.69 14.44
N PHE A 407 27.12 7.00 13.18
CA PHE A 407 26.02 6.41 12.43
C PHE A 407 26.15 4.88 12.33
N ARG A 408 27.37 4.38 12.10
CA ARG A 408 27.62 2.93 12.11
C ARG A 408 27.35 2.31 13.51
N LYS A 409 27.62 3.01 14.61
CA LYS A 409 27.31 2.52 15.97
C LYS A 409 25.81 2.29 16.15
N ILE A 410 24.96 3.10 15.54
CA ILE A 410 23.50 2.90 15.59
C ILE A 410 23.12 1.52 15.03
N PHE A 411 23.82 1.00 14.02
CA PHE A 411 23.57 -0.32 13.42
C PHE A 411 23.96 -1.49 14.32
N THR A 412 24.67 -1.26 15.43
CA THR A 412 24.94 -2.31 16.41
C THR A 412 23.75 -2.58 17.34
N LYS A 413 22.78 -1.65 17.42
CA LYS A 413 21.58 -1.78 18.25
C LYS A 413 20.66 -2.88 17.74
N THR A 414 20.03 -3.60 18.68
CA THR A 414 19.01 -4.62 18.38
C THR A 414 17.73 -3.97 17.83
N HIS A 415 17.35 -2.82 18.39
CA HIS A 415 16.15 -2.06 18.02
C HIS A 415 16.50 -0.84 17.12
N LEU A 416 17.12 -1.11 15.98
CA LEU A 416 17.55 -0.08 15.01
C LEU A 416 16.36 0.55 14.26
N TYR A 417 15.32 -0.25 13.97
CA TYR A 417 14.16 0.17 13.17
C TYR A 417 13.60 1.52 13.60
N TYR A 418 13.36 1.70 14.89
CA TYR A 418 12.71 2.91 15.42
C TYR A 418 13.54 4.18 15.17
N ILE A 419 14.86 4.07 15.28
CA ILE A 419 15.78 5.19 15.01
C ILE A 419 15.79 5.49 13.51
N LEU A 420 15.92 4.47 12.64
CA LEU A 420 15.91 4.68 11.19
C LEU A 420 14.55 5.20 10.71
N LYS A 421 13.44 4.77 11.32
CA LYS A 421 12.12 5.31 11.02
C LYS A 421 12.00 6.80 11.39
N ALA A 422 12.58 7.22 12.52
CA ALA A 422 12.63 8.62 12.90
C ALA A 422 13.51 9.45 11.94
N LEU A 423 14.67 8.91 11.53
CA LEU A 423 15.53 9.52 10.52
C LEU A 423 14.87 9.60 9.14
N LEU A 424 14.07 8.61 8.77
CA LEU A 424 13.28 8.60 7.52
C LEU A 424 12.19 9.69 7.59
N ASN A 425 11.39 9.69 8.65
CA ASN A 425 10.28 10.62 8.83
C ASN A 425 10.73 12.09 8.93
N SER A 426 11.92 12.34 9.46
CA SER A 426 12.55 13.67 9.51
C SER A 426 13.31 14.02 8.24
N GLU A 427 13.41 13.10 7.27
CA GLU A 427 14.16 13.22 6.02
C GLU A 427 15.69 13.29 6.15
N ILE A 428 16.23 13.31 7.36
CA ILE A 428 17.68 13.36 7.63
C ILE A 428 18.38 12.10 7.07
N LEU A 429 17.66 10.97 6.99
CA LEU A 429 18.18 9.73 6.41
C LEU A 429 18.64 9.90 4.95
N PHE A 430 17.90 10.68 4.17
CA PHE A 430 18.26 10.96 2.76
C PHE A 430 19.47 11.86 2.61
N PHE A 431 19.81 12.61 3.64
CA PHE A 431 21.05 13.38 3.67
C PHE A 431 22.25 12.48 4.01
N ILE A 432 22.12 11.59 5.00
CA ILE A 432 23.18 10.68 5.44
C ILE A 432 23.42 9.58 4.41
N VAL A 433 22.34 8.90 3.98
CA VAL A 433 22.36 7.85 2.96
C VAL A 433 21.86 8.44 1.63
N LYS A 434 22.66 9.33 1.06
CA LYS A 434 22.30 10.11 -0.13
C LYS A 434 21.73 9.25 -1.29
N PRO A 435 22.18 8.01 -1.54
CA PRO A 435 21.58 7.15 -2.56
C PRO A 435 20.09 6.90 -2.40
N MET A 436 19.56 6.88 -1.16
CA MET A 436 18.13 6.68 -0.91
C MET A 436 17.28 7.88 -1.35
N SER A 437 17.89 9.06 -1.60
CA SER A 437 17.13 10.21 -2.09
C SER A 437 16.46 9.98 -3.45
N HIS A 438 16.93 9.00 -4.23
CA HIS A 438 16.36 8.62 -5.52
C HIS A 438 15.05 7.85 -5.37
N THR A 439 14.89 7.07 -4.29
CA THR A 439 13.68 6.28 -4.00
C THR A 439 12.70 7.01 -3.09
N ARG A 440 13.04 8.22 -2.64
CA ARG A 440 12.22 9.02 -1.73
C ARG A 440 10.82 9.24 -2.30
N TYR A 441 9.82 8.84 -1.52
CA TYR A 441 8.39 8.96 -1.88
C TYR A 441 8.00 8.27 -3.19
N LEU A 442 8.74 7.26 -3.62
CA LEU A 442 8.34 6.43 -4.76
C LEU A 442 7.48 5.25 -4.29
N ALA A 443 6.39 5.01 -5.01
CA ALA A 443 5.52 3.87 -4.79
C ALA A 443 4.97 3.34 -6.11
N GLN A 444 4.54 2.08 -6.12
CA GLN A 444 3.89 1.44 -7.27
C GLN A 444 2.45 1.06 -6.95
N PHE A 445 1.61 0.91 -7.99
CA PHE A 445 0.29 0.31 -7.85
C PHE A 445 0.36 -1.23 -7.82
N PRO A 446 -0.55 -1.91 -7.06
CA PRO A 446 -1.54 -1.28 -6.17
C PRO A 446 -0.87 -0.49 -5.06
N LEU A 447 -1.51 0.60 -4.62
CA LEU A 447 -0.95 1.49 -3.61
C LEU A 447 -0.67 0.71 -2.32
N SER A 448 0.60 0.63 -1.99
CA SER A 448 1.12 0.00 -0.78
C SER A 448 2.08 0.98 -0.10
N LEU A 449 3.06 0.48 0.60
CA LEU A 449 4.13 1.30 1.16
C LEU A 449 5.05 1.87 0.07
N GLY A 450 5.64 3.03 0.32
CA GLY A 450 6.75 3.56 -0.47
C GLY A 450 7.96 2.61 -0.46
N VAL A 451 8.83 2.74 -1.46
CA VAL A 451 10.05 1.92 -1.58
C VAL A 451 10.96 2.11 -0.36
N ASP A 452 11.14 3.35 0.06
CA ASP A 452 11.91 3.76 1.24
C ASP A 452 11.28 3.24 2.56
N ASP A 453 9.97 3.36 2.71
CA ASP A 453 9.24 2.81 3.86
C ASP A 453 9.36 1.30 3.96
N ARG A 454 9.25 0.56 2.83
CA ARG A 454 9.40 -0.90 2.79
C ARG A 454 10.80 -1.34 3.21
N SER A 455 11.83 -0.64 2.72
CA SER A 455 13.22 -0.93 3.09
C SER A 455 13.45 -0.79 4.59
N VAL A 456 12.91 0.26 5.22
CA VAL A 456 13.00 0.44 6.67
C VAL A 456 12.10 -0.55 7.42
N LEU A 457 10.88 -0.84 6.93
CA LEU A 457 9.96 -1.80 7.55
C LEU A 457 10.51 -3.24 7.52
N SER A 458 11.27 -3.61 6.50
CA SER A 458 11.91 -4.93 6.45
C SER A 458 12.88 -5.18 7.64
N LEU A 459 13.50 -4.10 8.17
CA LEU A 459 14.29 -4.15 9.40
C LEU A 459 13.43 -4.39 10.65
N TYR A 460 12.22 -3.86 10.71
CA TYR A 460 11.29 -4.18 11.79
C TYR A 460 11.03 -5.69 11.87
N TYR A 461 10.79 -6.33 10.72
CA TYR A 461 10.58 -7.77 10.68
C TYR A 461 11.85 -8.57 10.99
N LEU A 462 13.04 -8.05 10.66
CA LEU A 462 14.31 -8.64 11.07
C LEU A 462 14.52 -8.60 12.60
N GLU A 463 14.07 -7.55 13.24
CA GLU A 463 14.20 -7.35 14.70
C GLU A 463 13.10 -8.08 15.49
N ASN A 464 11.98 -8.43 14.84
CA ASN A 464 10.81 -9.10 15.43
C ASN A 464 10.52 -10.42 14.72
N LEU A 465 11.51 -11.30 14.64
CA LEU A 465 11.40 -12.60 14.00
C LEU A 465 10.54 -13.55 14.84
N ASN A 466 9.38 -13.96 14.34
CA ASN A 466 8.50 -14.94 14.96
C ASN A 466 8.84 -16.39 14.56
N ASP A 467 9.55 -16.59 13.47
CA ASP A 467 9.99 -17.90 12.99
C ASP A 467 11.30 -18.30 13.68
N GLU A 468 11.26 -19.39 14.49
CA GLU A 468 12.41 -19.87 15.27
C GLU A 468 13.61 -20.24 14.40
N PHE A 469 13.37 -20.74 13.19
CA PHE A 469 14.46 -21.15 12.31
C PHE A 469 15.23 -19.94 11.81
N ILE A 470 14.50 -18.91 11.37
CA ILE A 470 15.11 -17.68 10.84
C ILE A 470 15.82 -16.94 11.98
N ALA A 471 15.21 -16.92 13.17
CA ALA A 471 15.84 -16.36 14.37
C ALA A 471 17.17 -17.06 14.70
N LYS A 472 17.23 -18.39 14.59
CA LYS A 472 18.48 -19.15 14.75
C LYS A 472 19.51 -18.84 13.67
N LEU A 473 19.10 -18.75 12.41
CA LEU A 473 20.00 -18.37 11.32
C LEU A 473 20.62 -16.98 11.56
N TYR A 474 19.78 -16.01 11.94
CA TYR A 474 20.24 -14.65 12.25
C TYR A 474 21.13 -14.60 13.49
N ALA A 475 20.81 -15.35 14.55
CA ALA A 475 21.62 -15.44 15.77
C ALA A 475 23.04 -15.94 15.48
N ASN A 476 23.19 -16.91 14.57
CA ASN A 476 24.46 -17.53 14.19
C ASN A 476 25.37 -16.65 13.31
N LEU A 477 24.88 -15.49 12.81
CA LEU A 477 25.72 -14.57 12.05
C LEU A 477 26.68 -13.80 12.96
N ASP A 478 27.86 -13.51 12.46
CA ASP A 478 28.85 -12.65 13.14
C ASP A 478 28.29 -11.23 13.33
N ALA A 479 28.74 -10.51 14.36
CA ALA A 479 28.33 -9.13 14.63
C ALA A 479 28.58 -8.19 13.44
N LYS A 480 29.67 -8.40 12.70
CA LYS A 480 30.00 -7.62 11.50
C LYS A 480 29.03 -7.94 10.34
N ASP A 481 28.72 -9.22 10.15
CA ASP A 481 27.76 -9.66 9.13
C ASP A 481 26.35 -9.14 9.45
N LYS A 482 25.95 -9.08 10.74
CA LYS A 482 24.67 -8.45 11.16
C LYS A 482 24.60 -6.96 10.82
N ILE A 483 25.66 -6.20 11.09
CA ILE A 483 25.72 -4.76 10.74
C ILE A 483 25.64 -4.57 9.23
N MET A 484 26.40 -5.35 8.47
CA MET A 484 26.37 -5.30 7.00
C MET A 484 25.00 -5.69 6.46
N LEU A 485 24.37 -6.75 6.97
CA LEU A 485 23.04 -7.20 6.56
C LEU A 485 21.98 -6.12 6.83
N LYS A 486 22.02 -5.43 7.97
CA LYS A 486 21.11 -4.30 8.27
C LYS A 486 21.29 -3.16 7.28
N LEU A 487 22.52 -2.86 6.85
CA LEU A 487 22.75 -1.88 5.80
C LEU A 487 22.23 -2.36 4.45
N VAL A 488 22.33 -3.66 4.14
CA VAL A 488 21.73 -4.26 2.94
C VAL A 488 20.21 -4.09 2.96
N PHE A 489 19.54 -4.39 4.09
CA PHE A 489 18.10 -4.16 4.24
C PHE A 489 17.69 -2.72 3.95
N LEU A 490 18.49 -1.76 4.39
CA LEU A 490 18.22 -0.34 4.14
C LEU A 490 18.38 0.05 2.66
N MET A 491 19.31 -0.61 1.94
CA MET A 491 19.73 -0.18 0.59
C MET A 491 19.35 -1.16 -0.53
N HIS A 492 18.70 -2.30 -0.27
CA HIS A 492 18.49 -3.32 -1.30
C HIS A 492 17.62 -2.85 -2.48
N ASP A 493 16.69 -1.93 -2.24
CA ASP A 493 15.79 -1.37 -3.25
C ASP A 493 16.25 0.00 -3.80
N VAL A 494 17.45 0.48 -3.48
CA VAL A 494 17.93 1.83 -3.86
C VAL A 494 18.00 2.07 -5.37
N GLY A 495 18.04 1.01 -6.18
CA GLY A 495 18.00 1.08 -7.65
C GLY A 495 16.59 1.00 -8.25
N THR A 496 15.58 0.70 -7.44
CA THR A 496 14.21 0.43 -7.90
C THR A 496 13.58 1.66 -8.55
N LEU A 497 12.89 1.46 -9.67
CA LEU A 497 12.24 2.49 -10.50
C LEU A 497 13.17 3.49 -11.20
N ILE A 498 14.48 3.31 -11.10
CA ILE A 498 15.49 4.16 -11.76
C ILE A 498 16.02 3.50 -13.03
N SER A 499 16.13 2.17 -13.04
CA SER A 499 16.65 1.37 -14.14
C SER A 499 15.90 0.04 -14.24
N ASP A 500 15.83 -0.50 -15.46
CA ASP A 500 15.30 -1.86 -15.70
C ASP A 500 16.16 -2.92 -15.01
N ASP A 501 17.50 -2.73 -14.96
CA ASP A 501 18.43 -3.55 -14.16
C ASP A 501 18.73 -2.88 -12.81
N HIS A 502 17.68 -2.74 -12.00
CA HIS A 502 17.75 -2.08 -10.71
C HIS A 502 18.63 -2.83 -9.69
N GLU A 503 18.70 -4.15 -9.79
CA GLU A 503 19.53 -4.97 -8.92
C GLU A 503 21.04 -4.69 -9.14
N SER A 504 21.51 -4.64 -10.38
CA SER A 504 22.91 -4.32 -10.68
C SER A 504 23.24 -2.86 -10.37
N LEU A 505 22.32 -1.94 -10.63
CA LEU A 505 22.48 -0.53 -10.27
C LEU A 505 22.58 -0.36 -8.74
N GLY A 506 21.66 -0.96 -7.99
CA GLY A 506 21.65 -0.94 -6.51
C GLY A 506 22.95 -1.52 -5.93
N ALA A 507 23.43 -2.65 -6.47
CA ALA A 507 24.70 -3.28 -6.05
C ALA A 507 25.91 -2.36 -6.27
N ASN A 508 25.97 -1.62 -7.39
CA ASN A 508 27.04 -0.66 -7.66
C ASN A 508 26.95 0.56 -6.72
N ILE A 509 25.76 1.06 -6.48
CA ILE A 509 25.52 2.15 -5.52
C ILE A 509 25.96 1.72 -4.12
N PHE A 510 25.56 0.53 -3.67
CA PHE A 510 25.97 -0.02 -2.39
C PHE A 510 27.49 -0.14 -2.27
N ARG A 511 28.19 -0.66 -3.30
CA ARG A 511 29.64 -0.75 -3.32
C ARG A 511 30.32 0.60 -3.07
N ALA A 512 29.83 1.65 -3.71
CA ALA A 512 30.36 3.01 -3.54
C ALA A 512 30.10 3.56 -2.12
N TYR A 513 28.96 3.24 -1.51
CA TYR A 513 28.61 3.69 -0.18
C TYR A 513 29.28 2.86 0.94
N ALA A 514 29.48 1.57 0.72
CA ALA A 514 30.00 0.62 1.72
C ALA A 514 31.36 1.04 2.30
N SER A 515 32.25 1.58 1.47
CA SER A 515 33.57 2.06 1.94
C SER A 515 33.43 3.26 2.87
N LYS A 516 32.52 4.20 2.58
CA LYS A 516 32.23 5.35 3.44
C LYS A 516 31.62 4.92 4.79
N PHE A 517 30.76 3.88 4.75
CA PHE A 517 30.18 3.29 5.96
C PHE A 517 31.21 2.49 6.78
N GLY A 518 32.39 2.19 6.22
CA GLY A 518 33.49 1.49 6.88
C GLY A 518 33.36 -0.05 6.85
N LEU A 519 32.72 -0.62 5.81
CA LEU A 519 32.76 -2.06 5.55
C LEU A 519 34.09 -2.46 4.94
N ASN A 520 34.58 -3.65 5.33
CA ASN A 520 35.76 -4.24 4.70
C ASN A 520 35.41 -4.87 3.34
N ILE A 521 36.41 -5.35 2.61
CA ILE A 521 36.26 -5.93 1.26
C ILE A 521 35.32 -7.15 1.26
N LYS A 522 35.42 -8.04 2.27
CA LYS A 522 34.56 -9.23 2.39
C LYS A 522 33.11 -8.82 2.62
N GLU A 523 32.86 -7.96 3.61
CA GLU A 523 31.53 -7.43 3.93
C GLU A 523 30.92 -6.71 2.72
N THR A 524 31.71 -5.88 2.03
CA THR A 524 31.27 -5.17 0.82
C THR A 524 30.87 -6.15 -0.29
N ASN A 525 31.67 -7.20 -0.55
CA ASN A 525 31.35 -8.18 -1.58
C ASN A 525 30.09 -9.00 -1.23
N TYR A 526 29.88 -9.34 0.05
CA TYR A 526 28.66 -9.99 0.49
C TYR A 526 27.45 -9.10 0.28
N GLY A 527 27.49 -7.85 0.71
CA GLY A 527 26.39 -6.90 0.53
C GLY A 527 26.07 -6.65 -0.94
N VAL A 528 27.08 -6.47 -1.78
CA VAL A 528 26.93 -6.35 -3.25
C VAL A 528 26.24 -7.58 -3.85
N THR A 529 26.62 -8.78 -3.43
CA THR A 529 26.02 -10.02 -3.92
C THR A 529 24.57 -10.15 -3.45
N LEU A 530 24.30 -9.85 -2.18
CA LEU A 530 22.93 -9.88 -1.64
C LEU A 530 22.02 -8.92 -2.40
N ILE A 531 22.43 -7.66 -2.61
CA ILE A 531 21.62 -6.67 -3.35
C ILE A 531 21.45 -7.08 -4.82
N LYS A 532 22.51 -7.53 -5.47
CA LYS A 532 22.43 -7.95 -6.88
C LYS A 532 21.45 -9.10 -7.11
N TYR A 533 21.25 -9.96 -6.13
CA TYR A 533 20.42 -11.15 -6.27
C TYR A 533 19.27 -11.22 -5.24
N HIS A 534 18.88 -10.08 -4.63
CA HIS A 534 17.86 -10.06 -3.58
C HIS A 534 16.48 -10.57 -4.03
N THR A 535 16.13 -10.40 -5.31
CA THR A 535 14.86 -10.91 -5.86
C THR A 535 14.94 -12.36 -6.35
N LEU A 536 16.15 -12.91 -6.51
CA LEU A 536 16.36 -14.17 -7.21
C LEU A 536 15.71 -15.37 -6.49
N MET A 537 15.88 -15.49 -5.17
CA MET A 537 15.27 -16.57 -4.39
C MET A 537 13.73 -16.51 -4.50
N GLN A 538 13.14 -15.35 -4.38
CA GLN A 538 11.69 -15.15 -4.56
C GLN A 538 11.23 -15.49 -5.98
N LYS A 539 11.97 -15.08 -7.02
CA LYS A 539 11.66 -15.41 -8.42
C LYS A 539 11.68 -16.94 -8.65
N ILE A 540 12.67 -17.63 -8.08
CA ILE A 540 12.80 -19.08 -8.19
C ILE A 540 11.63 -19.79 -7.50
N VAL A 541 11.35 -19.49 -6.24
CA VAL A 541 10.28 -20.21 -5.50
C VAL A 541 8.90 -19.98 -6.07
N ARG A 542 8.67 -18.83 -6.71
CA ARG A 542 7.39 -18.51 -7.36
C ARG A 542 7.27 -19.05 -8.77
N GLY A 543 8.35 -19.15 -9.53
CA GLY A 543 8.26 -19.38 -10.97
C GLY A 543 9.10 -20.50 -11.54
N GLU A 544 9.94 -21.18 -10.75
CA GLU A 544 10.84 -22.23 -11.24
C GLU A 544 10.60 -23.56 -10.48
N ASP A 545 11.13 -24.65 -11.06
CA ASP A 545 11.17 -25.95 -10.37
C ASP A 545 12.36 -25.96 -9.40
N ILE A 546 12.08 -25.85 -8.10
CA ILE A 546 13.09 -25.81 -7.03
C ILE A 546 13.91 -27.10 -6.88
N TYR A 547 13.44 -28.21 -7.50
CA TYR A 547 14.14 -29.50 -7.49
C TYR A 547 15.03 -29.69 -8.73
N ASN A 548 14.95 -28.78 -9.69
CA ASN A 548 15.79 -28.84 -10.90
C ASN A 548 17.24 -28.51 -10.53
N GLN A 549 18.14 -29.45 -10.85
CA GLN A 549 19.57 -29.32 -10.56
C GLN A 549 20.21 -28.06 -11.18
N ARG A 550 19.74 -27.63 -12.38
CA ARG A 550 20.26 -26.42 -13.04
C ARG A 550 19.87 -25.16 -12.26
N VAL A 551 18.63 -25.12 -11.75
CA VAL A 551 18.11 -23.99 -10.94
C VAL A 551 18.89 -23.92 -9.64
N ILE A 552 19.04 -25.05 -8.93
CA ILE A 552 19.80 -25.15 -7.68
C ILE A 552 21.25 -24.70 -7.90
N PHE A 553 21.94 -25.25 -8.90
CA PHE A 553 23.33 -24.90 -9.21
C PHE A 553 23.48 -23.43 -9.57
N SER A 554 22.58 -22.88 -10.41
CA SER A 554 22.59 -21.48 -10.79
C SER A 554 22.46 -20.56 -9.57
N PHE A 555 21.66 -20.92 -8.57
CA PHE A 555 21.50 -20.18 -7.32
C PHE A 555 22.72 -20.31 -6.41
N ILE A 556 23.17 -21.54 -6.12
CA ILE A 556 24.32 -21.83 -5.24
C ILE A 556 25.62 -21.18 -5.77
N SER A 557 25.83 -21.16 -7.10
CA SER A 557 27.01 -20.53 -7.69
C SER A 557 27.10 -19.03 -7.38
N LYS A 558 25.96 -18.37 -7.08
CA LYS A 558 25.89 -16.96 -6.66
C LYS A 558 25.96 -16.79 -5.15
N MET A 559 25.57 -17.84 -4.38
CA MET A 559 25.57 -17.88 -2.92
C MET A 559 26.48 -19.00 -2.38
N PRO A 560 27.80 -18.98 -2.69
CA PRO A 560 28.68 -20.16 -2.49
C PRO A 560 29.07 -20.43 -1.05
N GLN A 561 28.60 -19.66 -0.08
CA GLN A 561 28.97 -19.77 1.33
C GLN A 561 27.73 -19.80 2.23
N LYS A 562 27.76 -20.63 3.28
CA LYS A 562 26.65 -20.80 4.22
C LYS A 562 26.13 -19.47 4.81
N PRO A 563 26.98 -18.57 5.31
CA PRO A 563 26.50 -17.29 5.83
C PRO A 563 25.79 -16.45 4.77
N LEU A 564 26.30 -16.43 3.53
CA LEU A 564 25.70 -15.67 2.44
C LEU A 564 24.35 -16.26 2.01
N LEU A 565 24.23 -17.59 1.96
CA LEU A 565 22.97 -18.29 1.71
C LEU A 565 21.93 -17.97 2.81
N ALA A 566 22.34 -18.05 4.09
CA ALA A 566 21.47 -17.71 5.21
C ALA A 566 20.99 -16.25 5.16
N MET A 567 21.89 -15.30 4.90
CA MET A 567 21.55 -13.88 4.75
C MET A 567 20.60 -13.63 3.57
N SER A 568 20.79 -14.31 2.43
CA SER A 568 19.87 -14.22 1.29
C SER A 568 18.46 -14.70 1.64
N TYR A 569 18.35 -15.80 2.42
CA TYR A 569 17.07 -16.31 2.89
C TYR A 569 16.38 -15.33 3.87
N ILE A 570 17.13 -14.83 4.87
CA ILE A 570 16.62 -13.84 5.84
C ILE A 570 16.14 -12.56 5.12
N LEU A 571 16.95 -12.04 4.19
CA LEU A 571 16.60 -10.86 3.41
C LEU A 571 15.31 -11.07 2.62
N THR A 572 15.19 -12.20 1.90
CA THR A 572 14.00 -12.52 1.10
C THR A 572 12.76 -12.64 2.00
N TYR A 573 12.85 -13.33 3.13
CA TYR A 573 11.73 -13.55 4.05
C TYR A 573 11.21 -12.23 4.65
N CYS A 574 12.12 -11.41 5.20
CA CYS A 574 11.74 -10.14 5.83
C CYS A 574 11.24 -9.12 4.80
N SER A 575 11.81 -9.09 3.59
CA SER A 575 11.34 -8.21 2.52
C SER A 575 9.94 -8.61 2.02
N LEU A 576 9.62 -9.92 1.98
CA LEU A 576 8.27 -10.42 1.69
C LEU A 576 7.27 -10.00 2.77
N LEU A 577 7.62 -10.12 4.05
CA LEU A 577 6.76 -9.63 5.14
C LEU A 577 6.46 -8.13 5.00
N ALA A 578 7.48 -7.33 4.65
CA ALA A 578 7.30 -5.90 4.45
C ALA A 578 6.43 -5.57 3.21
N ALA A 579 6.44 -6.41 2.19
CA ALA A 579 5.64 -6.23 0.97
C ALA A 579 4.20 -6.73 1.10
N GLU A 580 3.94 -7.74 1.96
CA GLU A 580 2.66 -8.44 2.10
C GLU A 580 1.99 -8.17 3.46
N ASP A 581 2.12 -6.95 3.98
CA ASP A 581 1.46 -6.48 5.23
C ASP A 581 1.73 -7.36 6.46
N GLY A 582 2.93 -7.91 6.56
CA GLY A 582 3.35 -8.76 7.70
C GLY A 582 2.87 -10.21 7.62
N LYS A 583 2.31 -10.64 6.48
CA LYS A 583 1.78 -12.00 6.32
C LYS A 583 2.33 -12.64 5.05
N ILE A 584 3.03 -13.74 5.20
CA ILE A 584 3.43 -14.59 4.08
C ILE A 584 2.49 -15.81 4.08
N SER A 585 1.99 -16.23 2.91
CA SER A 585 1.17 -17.44 2.83
C SER A 585 1.95 -18.67 3.32
N ALA A 586 1.30 -19.59 4.02
CA ALA A 586 1.91 -20.82 4.54
C ALA A 586 2.59 -21.62 3.42
N TYR A 587 2.00 -21.62 2.23
CA TYR A 587 2.60 -22.21 1.04
C TYR A 587 3.94 -21.56 0.68
N LEU A 588 3.99 -20.24 0.56
CA LEU A 588 5.20 -19.52 0.15
C LEU A 588 6.31 -19.66 1.19
N ALA A 589 5.97 -19.57 2.48
CA ALA A 589 6.93 -19.79 3.58
C ALA A 589 7.53 -21.21 3.53
N ARG A 590 6.70 -22.24 3.29
CA ARG A 590 7.14 -23.63 3.17
C ARG A 590 8.07 -23.83 1.98
N ILE A 591 7.69 -23.36 0.79
CA ILE A 591 8.51 -23.53 -0.43
C ILE A 591 9.83 -22.76 -0.33
N LEU A 592 9.81 -21.57 0.28
CA LEU A 592 11.02 -20.79 0.50
C LEU A 592 12.00 -21.53 1.44
N ARG A 593 11.46 -22.12 2.51
CA ARG A 593 12.23 -22.94 3.43
C ARG A 593 12.81 -24.18 2.77
N GLU A 594 11.98 -24.91 2.03
CA GLU A 594 12.39 -26.11 1.32
C GLU A 594 13.50 -25.82 0.29
N PHE A 595 13.39 -24.71 -0.43
CA PHE A 595 14.44 -24.30 -1.37
C PHE A 595 15.76 -23.96 -0.66
N TYR A 596 15.69 -23.29 0.51
CA TYR A 596 16.87 -23.02 1.34
C TYR A 596 17.54 -24.33 1.78
N ASP A 597 16.78 -25.27 2.34
CA ASP A 597 17.30 -26.57 2.82
C ASP A 597 17.95 -27.36 1.67
N ILE A 598 17.34 -27.37 0.48
CA ILE A 598 17.92 -28.00 -0.72
C ILE A 598 19.26 -27.34 -1.11
N CYS A 599 19.32 -26.01 -1.08
CA CYS A 599 20.53 -25.28 -1.40
C CYS A 599 21.63 -25.53 -0.36
N GLU A 600 21.30 -25.56 0.94
CA GLU A 600 22.24 -25.83 2.01
C GLU A 600 22.83 -27.24 1.93
N GLU A 601 22.02 -28.26 1.65
CA GLU A 601 22.47 -29.64 1.43
C GLU A 601 23.44 -29.79 0.26
N ASN A 602 23.29 -28.98 -0.78
CA ASN A 602 24.12 -29.04 -1.98
C ASN A 602 25.33 -28.07 -1.96
N LEU A 603 25.44 -27.26 -0.90
CA LEU A 603 26.51 -26.27 -0.79
C LEU A 603 27.85 -26.94 -0.48
N GLY A 604 28.85 -26.71 -1.34
CA GLY A 604 30.17 -27.30 -1.23
C GLY A 604 30.34 -28.68 -1.89
N GLU A 605 29.27 -29.28 -2.38
CA GLU A 605 29.33 -30.53 -3.13
C GLU A 605 29.85 -30.26 -4.56
N LYS A 606 30.87 -31.01 -5.00
CA LYS A 606 31.41 -30.93 -6.36
C LYS A 606 30.40 -31.44 -7.40
N ASN A 607 29.61 -32.45 -7.02
CA ASN A 607 28.51 -32.99 -7.81
C ASN A 607 27.21 -32.82 -7.04
N LEU A 608 26.20 -32.23 -7.69
CA LEU A 608 24.86 -32.12 -7.10
C LEU A 608 24.33 -33.53 -6.79
N ILE A 609 23.75 -33.70 -5.60
CA ILE A 609 23.08 -34.92 -5.20
C ILE A 609 21.86 -35.13 -6.10
N SER A 610 21.85 -36.21 -6.90
CA SER A 610 20.73 -36.54 -7.79
C SER A 610 19.46 -36.84 -7.01
N CYS A 611 18.30 -36.74 -7.67
CA CYS A 611 17.01 -37.12 -7.07
C CYS A 611 17.03 -38.58 -6.55
N GLU A 612 17.73 -39.45 -7.22
CA GLU A 612 17.91 -40.86 -6.84
C GLU A 612 18.70 -40.98 -5.54
N MET A 613 19.80 -40.26 -5.43
CA MET A 613 20.63 -40.25 -4.20
C MET A 613 19.86 -39.67 -3.01
N ARG A 614 19.06 -38.61 -3.25
CA ARG A 614 18.17 -38.06 -2.21
C ARG A 614 17.12 -39.08 -1.78
N ARG A 615 16.54 -39.79 -2.72
CA ARG A 615 15.63 -40.89 -2.44
C ARG A 615 16.26 -41.93 -1.54
N ILE A 616 17.46 -42.42 -1.85
CA ILE A 616 18.19 -43.42 -1.03
C ILE A 616 18.44 -42.88 0.38
N LYS A 617 18.92 -41.65 0.49
CA LYS A 617 19.13 -41.02 1.82
C LYS A 617 17.81 -40.95 2.61
N LYS A 618 16.70 -40.57 1.95
CA LYS A 618 15.40 -40.48 2.58
C LYS A 618 14.85 -41.83 3.04
N GLU A 619 14.95 -42.86 2.17
CA GLU A 619 14.56 -44.23 2.48
C GLU A 619 15.34 -44.76 3.68
N ASN A 620 16.65 -44.48 3.78
CA ASN A 620 17.47 -44.85 4.94
C ASN A 620 17.06 -44.09 6.21
N SER A 621 16.61 -42.81 6.08
CA SER A 621 16.10 -42.04 7.20
C SER A 621 14.76 -42.58 7.69
N ILE A 622 13.85 -42.98 6.77
CA ILE A 622 12.55 -43.60 7.11
C ILE A 622 12.77 -44.89 7.91
N LYS A 623 13.71 -45.77 7.47
CA LYS A 623 14.00 -47.04 8.14
C LYS A 623 14.51 -46.89 9.59
N ARG A 624 14.96 -45.71 10.00
CA ARG A 624 15.48 -45.40 11.34
C ARG A 624 14.41 -44.82 12.27
N LEU A 625 13.17 -44.59 11.80
CA LEU A 625 12.09 -44.07 12.60
C LEU A 625 11.38 -45.18 13.37
N ASP A 626 11.08 -44.98 14.65
CA ASP A 626 10.31 -45.90 15.48
C ASP A 626 8.89 -46.14 14.92
N GLU A 627 8.32 -45.12 14.29
CA GLU A 627 7.01 -45.19 13.61
C GLU A 627 7.06 -46.15 12.42
N PHE A 628 8.18 -46.26 11.72
CA PHE A 628 8.33 -47.21 10.61
C PHE A 628 8.44 -48.64 11.12
N GLU A 629 9.12 -48.86 12.24
CA GLU A 629 9.23 -50.20 12.87
C GLU A 629 7.88 -50.73 13.36
N ARG A 630 6.94 -49.87 13.71
CA ARG A 630 5.59 -50.24 14.15
C ARG A 630 4.63 -50.60 12.98
N LEU A 631 5.01 -50.31 11.75
CA LEU A 631 4.18 -50.67 10.58
C LEU A 631 4.24 -52.15 10.30
N ASP A 632 3.13 -52.71 9.75
CA ASP A 632 3.09 -54.05 9.20
C ASP A 632 4.03 -54.20 7.98
N GLU A 633 4.51 -55.42 7.76
CA GLU A 633 5.50 -55.72 6.71
C GLU A 633 5.01 -55.32 5.30
N PRO A 634 3.75 -55.59 4.88
CA PRO A 634 3.21 -55.15 3.59
C PRO A 634 3.26 -53.60 3.43
N THR A 635 3.04 -52.84 4.46
CA THR A 635 3.12 -51.37 4.46
C THR A 635 4.55 -50.89 4.28
N ARG A 636 5.50 -51.48 5.01
CA ARG A 636 6.94 -51.16 4.88
C ARG A 636 7.42 -51.34 3.45
N GLU A 637 7.00 -52.47 2.82
CA GLU A 637 7.33 -52.72 1.39
C GLU A 637 6.64 -51.72 0.45
N ALA A 638 5.37 -51.39 0.69
CA ALA A 638 4.60 -50.49 -0.13
C ALA A 638 5.22 -49.10 -0.23
N ILE A 639 5.80 -48.62 0.85
CA ILE A 639 6.50 -47.32 0.89
C ILE A 639 7.60 -47.29 -0.19
N PHE A 640 8.42 -48.33 -0.28
CA PHE A 640 9.56 -48.34 -1.20
C PHE A 640 9.17 -48.69 -2.65
N LYS A 641 7.95 -49.17 -2.87
CA LYS A 641 7.35 -49.38 -4.20
C LYS A 641 6.81 -48.10 -4.82
N ILE A 642 6.69 -46.98 -4.08
CA ILE A 642 6.27 -45.69 -4.63
C ILE A 642 7.23 -45.28 -5.75
N PRO A 643 6.74 -45.08 -7.01
CA PRO A 643 7.65 -44.94 -8.16
C PRO A 643 8.40 -43.63 -8.24
N SER A 644 7.87 -42.54 -7.69
CA SER A 644 8.40 -41.17 -7.86
C SER A 644 9.54 -40.87 -6.88
N SER A 645 10.76 -40.67 -7.37
CA SER A 645 11.86 -40.16 -6.58
C SER A 645 11.65 -38.72 -6.11
N LEU A 646 10.83 -37.95 -6.85
CA LEU A 646 10.45 -36.60 -6.50
C LEU A 646 9.55 -36.58 -5.24
N PHE A 647 8.69 -37.60 -5.05
CA PHE A 647 7.89 -37.77 -3.83
C PHE A 647 8.78 -37.86 -2.59
N PHE A 648 9.82 -38.70 -2.63
CA PHE A 648 10.78 -38.82 -1.51
C PHE A 648 11.63 -37.56 -1.31
N THR A 649 11.83 -36.76 -2.34
CA THR A 649 12.56 -35.50 -2.21
C THR A 649 11.71 -34.42 -1.54
N LYS A 650 10.42 -34.38 -1.85
CA LYS A 650 9.48 -33.34 -1.40
C LYS A 650 9.04 -33.49 0.05
N TYR A 651 8.83 -34.72 0.52
CA TYR A 651 8.25 -34.97 1.83
C TYR A 651 9.31 -35.41 2.83
N SER A 652 9.17 -34.97 4.08
CA SER A 652 9.99 -35.46 5.19
C SER A 652 9.68 -36.92 5.49
N PRO A 653 10.56 -37.66 6.19
CA PRO A 653 10.29 -39.05 6.55
C PRO A 653 8.97 -39.26 7.30
N ILE A 654 8.64 -38.35 8.22
CA ILE A 654 7.40 -38.40 9.01
C ILE A 654 6.18 -38.13 8.12
N GLU A 655 6.24 -37.13 7.23
CA GLU A 655 5.14 -36.83 6.30
C GLU A 655 4.88 -38.00 5.34
N ILE A 656 5.93 -38.69 4.88
CA ILE A 656 5.78 -39.88 4.03
C ILE A 656 4.97 -40.95 4.77
N LEU A 657 5.30 -41.22 6.06
CA LEU A 657 4.55 -42.19 6.87
C LEU A 657 3.08 -41.73 7.07
N GLN A 658 2.86 -40.46 7.31
CA GLN A 658 1.50 -39.89 7.43
C GLN A 658 0.70 -40.01 6.12
N ILE A 659 1.32 -39.77 4.96
CA ILE A 659 0.67 -39.91 3.65
C ILE A 659 0.34 -41.39 3.39
N VAL A 660 1.21 -42.29 3.76
CA VAL A 660 0.98 -43.76 3.61
C VAL A 660 -0.16 -44.23 4.51
N ASP A 661 -0.20 -43.79 5.76
CA ASP A 661 -1.30 -44.06 6.69
C ASP A 661 -2.61 -43.47 6.16
N PHE A 662 -2.58 -42.23 5.69
CA PHE A 662 -3.74 -41.60 5.07
C PHE A 662 -4.21 -42.37 3.80
N ALA A 663 -3.28 -42.86 2.99
CA ALA A 663 -3.61 -43.67 1.81
C ALA A 663 -4.27 -45.01 2.15
N LYS A 664 -4.04 -45.54 3.35
CA LYS A 664 -4.70 -46.78 3.84
C LYS A 664 -6.10 -46.51 4.36
N ASN A 665 -6.25 -45.46 5.19
CA ASN A 665 -7.39 -45.28 6.08
C ASN A 665 -8.30 -44.09 5.71
N GLY A 666 -7.91 -43.25 4.75
CA GLY A 666 -8.65 -42.05 4.39
C GLY A 666 -8.84 -41.86 2.89
N ASP A 667 -9.69 -40.91 2.53
CA ASP A 667 -9.95 -40.52 1.13
C ASP A 667 -9.79 -39.02 0.88
N ILE A 668 -10.25 -38.14 1.80
CA ILE A 668 -10.18 -36.67 1.69
C ILE A 668 -9.88 -36.08 3.07
N ASN A 669 -8.88 -35.19 3.12
CA ASN A 669 -8.52 -34.45 4.32
C ASN A 669 -8.31 -32.96 4.00
N PHE A 670 -8.85 -32.08 4.86
CA PHE A 670 -8.66 -30.62 4.77
C PHE A 670 -7.54 -30.20 5.71
N GLY A 671 -6.67 -29.27 5.26
CA GLY A 671 -5.65 -28.68 6.09
C GLY A 671 -6.22 -27.75 7.17
N ASP A 672 -5.38 -27.38 8.13
CA ASP A 672 -5.76 -26.62 9.32
C ASP A 672 -6.40 -25.26 9.01
N GLU A 673 -5.95 -24.57 7.97
CA GLU A 673 -6.49 -23.28 7.52
C GLU A 673 -7.66 -23.38 6.55
N ASN A 674 -8.19 -24.60 6.29
CA ASN A 674 -9.22 -24.89 5.30
C ASN A 674 -8.92 -24.35 3.87
N SER A 675 -7.66 -24.11 3.54
CA SER A 675 -7.21 -23.65 2.22
C SER A 675 -6.48 -24.72 1.42
N SER A 676 -6.30 -25.91 1.99
CA SER A 676 -5.67 -27.05 1.33
C SER A 676 -6.49 -28.31 1.47
N ILE A 677 -6.39 -29.19 0.45
CA ILE A 677 -7.07 -30.48 0.41
C ILE A 677 -6.06 -31.56 0.03
N LYS A 678 -6.05 -32.66 0.76
CA LYS A 678 -5.35 -33.91 0.42
C LYS A 678 -6.39 -34.94 0.02
N ILE A 679 -6.18 -35.63 -1.09
CA ILE A 679 -7.13 -36.59 -1.66
C ILE A 679 -6.38 -37.86 -1.99
N ILE A 680 -6.95 -39.01 -1.65
CA ILE A 680 -6.57 -40.33 -2.19
C ILE A 680 -7.65 -40.79 -3.15
N THR A 681 -7.25 -41.14 -4.36
CA THR A 681 -8.19 -41.56 -5.43
C THR A 681 -7.58 -42.58 -6.35
N GLN A 682 -8.34 -43.05 -7.38
CA GLN A 682 -7.88 -43.93 -8.42
C GLN A 682 -7.28 -43.14 -9.60
N PRO A 683 -6.46 -43.78 -10.47
CA PRO A 683 -5.81 -43.12 -11.61
C PRO A 683 -6.78 -42.46 -12.61
N GLU A 684 -8.00 -42.99 -12.74
CA GLU A 684 -9.00 -42.53 -13.70
C GLU A 684 -9.78 -41.28 -13.20
N ALA A 685 -9.50 -40.79 -12.00
CA ALA A 685 -10.22 -39.70 -11.41
C ALA A 685 -10.22 -38.43 -12.30
N ASN A 686 -11.35 -37.72 -12.32
CA ASN A 686 -11.53 -36.54 -13.16
C ASN A 686 -11.07 -35.27 -12.46
N ILE A 687 -9.75 -35.06 -12.41
CA ILE A 687 -9.13 -33.90 -11.75
C ILE A 687 -9.53 -32.57 -12.44
N ALA A 688 -9.70 -32.61 -13.78
CA ALA A 688 -10.11 -31.41 -14.52
C ALA A 688 -11.49 -30.89 -14.06
N ASN A 689 -12.46 -31.83 -13.88
CA ASN A 689 -13.79 -31.47 -13.36
C ASN A 689 -13.75 -31.02 -11.89
N LEU A 690 -12.85 -31.58 -11.08
CA LEU A 690 -12.63 -31.10 -9.72
C LEU A 690 -12.15 -29.64 -9.71
N LEU A 691 -11.15 -29.31 -10.53
CA LEU A 691 -10.61 -27.94 -10.61
C LEU A 691 -11.64 -26.95 -11.13
N ASP A 692 -12.50 -27.34 -12.07
CA ASP A 692 -13.57 -26.50 -12.60
C ASP A 692 -14.63 -26.19 -11.52
N LYS A 693 -15.02 -27.17 -10.72
CA LYS A 693 -15.98 -26.96 -9.62
C LYS A 693 -15.44 -26.17 -8.42
N PHE A 694 -14.13 -26.04 -8.30
CA PHE A 694 -13.44 -25.31 -7.22
C PHE A 694 -12.73 -24.06 -7.71
N VAL A 695 -13.02 -23.59 -8.91
CA VAL A 695 -12.37 -22.42 -9.55
C VAL A 695 -12.47 -21.14 -8.73
N GLN A 696 -13.56 -20.97 -7.97
CA GLN A 696 -13.79 -19.77 -7.14
C GLN A 696 -12.82 -19.63 -5.96
N TYR A 697 -12.08 -20.68 -5.60
CA TYR A 697 -11.11 -20.64 -4.49
C TYR A 697 -9.70 -20.26 -4.92
N ASP A 698 -9.46 -20.11 -6.22
CA ASP A 698 -8.20 -19.67 -6.82
C ASP A 698 -7.02 -20.60 -6.48
N LEU A 699 -6.81 -21.61 -7.30
CA LEU A 699 -5.76 -22.62 -7.11
C LEU A 699 -4.37 -21.99 -7.24
N ILE A 700 -3.50 -22.19 -6.25
CA ILE A 700 -2.10 -21.73 -6.26
C ILE A 700 -1.09 -22.87 -6.45
N TYR A 701 -1.42 -24.08 -6.00
CA TYR A 701 -0.51 -25.21 -6.09
C TYR A 701 -1.24 -26.54 -6.18
N MET A 702 -0.66 -27.47 -6.94
CA MET A 702 -1.16 -28.83 -7.11
C MET A 702 0.00 -29.83 -7.19
N GLU A 703 -0.18 -30.97 -6.53
CA GLU A 703 0.70 -32.15 -6.66
C GLU A 703 -0.11 -33.40 -6.91
N ILE A 704 0.44 -34.31 -7.74
CA ILE A 704 -0.17 -35.59 -8.07
C ILE A 704 0.93 -36.63 -8.06
N PHE A 705 0.83 -37.64 -7.17
CA PHE A 705 1.78 -38.76 -7.08
C PHE A 705 1.07 -40.09 -7.11
N GLU A 706 1.57 -40.99 -7.94
CA GLU A 706 1.21 -42.41 -7.84
C GLU A 706 1.83 -42.99 -6.59
N LEU A 707 1.04 -43.68 -5.80
CA LEU A 707 1.48 -44.40 -4.62
C LEU A 707 1.54 -45.91 -4.94
N PHE A 708 1.18 -46.73 -3.98
CA PHE A 708 1.04 -48.15 -4.07
C PHE A 708 -0.42 -48.58 -4.32
N ASP A 709 -0.70 -49.85 -4.74
CA ASP A 709 -2.03 -50.39 -4.94
C ASP A 709 -2.94 -49.52 -5.84
N GLU A 710 -2.36 -49.00 -6.96
CA GLU A 710 -3.04 -48.14 -7.93
C GLU A 710 -3.68 -46.87 -7.32
N LYS A 711 -3.22 -46.43 -6.14
CA LYS A 711 -3.69 -45.23 -5.49
C LYS A 711 -2.92 -44.01 -5.99
N VAL A 712 -3.64 -42.91 -6.10
CA VAL A 712 -3.07 -41.59 -6.46
C VAL A 712 -3.32 -40.63 -5.32
N PHE A 713 -2.24 -39.97 -4.86
CA PHE A 713 -2.28 -38.89 -3.90
C PHE A 713 -2.31 -37.57 -4.63
N ILE A 714 -3.28 -36.74 -4.30
CA ILE A 714 -3.44 -35.38 -4.82
C ILE A 714 -3.41 -34.41 -3.66
N LYS A 715 -2.62 -33.36 -3.77
CA LYS A 715 -2.62 -32.22 -2.85
C LYS A 715 -2.95 -30.97 -3.65
N LEU A 716 -3.96 -30.22 -3.19
CA LEU A 716 -4.37 -28.95 -3.77
C LEU A 716 -4.26 -27.87 -2.70
N GLU A 717 -3.72 -26.70 -3.05
CA GLU A 717 -3.65 -25.52 -2.19
C GLU A 717 -4.27 -24.33 -2.91
N TYR A 718 -5.14 -23.59 -2.21
CA TYR A 718 -5.92 -22.49 -2.76
C TYR A 718 -5.63 -21.18 -2.01
N ASN A 719 -5.88 -20.07 -2.67
CA ASN A 719 -5.67 -18.72 -2.12
C ASN A 719 -6.74 -18.34 -1.09
N HIS A 720 -7.95 -18.91 -1.25
CA HIS A 720 -9.07 -18.64 -0.37
C HIS A 720 -9.48 -19.89 0.42
N PRO A 721 -9.83 -19.73 1.72
CA PRO A 721 -10.31 -20.84 2.52
C PRO A 721 -11.68 -21.34 2.04
N PHE A 722 -11.95 -22.62 2.26
CA PHE A 722 -13.23 -23.24 1.93
C PHE A 722 -14.30 -22.81 2.93
N PHE A 723 -15.47 -22.44 2.40
CA PHE A 723 -16.65 -22.10 3.19
C PHE A 723 -17.69 -23.21 3.10
N GLY A 724 -18.35 -23.51 4.21
CA GLY A 724 -19.41 -24.51 4.30
C GLY A 724 -19.06 -25.74 5.13
N ASP A 725 -19.99 -26.70 5.14
CA ASP A 725 -19.81 -27.97 5.88
C ASP A 725 -18.78 -28.86 5.19
N LYS A 726 -17.88 -29.46 5.98
CA LYS A 726 -16.80 -30.32 5.48
C LYS A 726 -17.33 -31.58 4.82
N ASP A 727 -18.46 -32.11 5.27
CA ASP A 727 -19.04 -33.33 4.70
C ASP A 727 -19.72 -33.07 3.36
N GLU A 728 -20.35 -31.90 3.20
CA GLU A 728 -20.86 -31.45 1.90
C GLU A 728 -19.71 -31.20 0.90
N LEU A 729 -18.61 -30.59 1.34
CA LEU A 729 -17.43 -30.40 0.52
C LEU A 729 -16.80 -31.72 0.09
N LYS A 730 -16.69 -32.70 0.99
CA LYS A 730 -16.22 -34.05 0.66
C LYS A 730 -17.11 -34.72 -0.39
N ALA A 731 -18.43 -34.68 -0.22
CA ALA A 731 -19.38 -35.22 -1.18
C ALA A 731 -19.25 -34.57 -2.57
N LYS A 732 -19.05 -33.23 -2.59
CA LYS A 732 -18.82 -32.45 -3.82
C LYS A 732 -17.52 -32.89 -4.52
N ILE A 733 -16.43 -33.08 -3.77
CA ILE A 733 -15.13 -33.53 -4.29
C ILE A 733 -15.29 -34.95 -4.86
N GLN A 734 -15.87 -35.89 -4.12
CA GLN A 734 -16.07 -37.27 -4.57
C GLN A 734 -16.94 -37.32 -5.83
N SER A 735 -18.02 -36.54 -5.88
CA SER A 735 -18.88 -36.44 -7.07
C SER A 735 -18.10 -35.89 -8.27
N ALA A 736 -17.28 -34.86 -8.08
CA ALA A 736 -16.49 -34.27 -9.15
C ALA A 736 -15.46 -35.26 -9.74
N LEU A 737 -14.77 -36.01 -8.87
CA LEU A 737 -13.76 -37.01 -9.29
C LEU A 737 -14.35 -38.22 -10.04
N LYS A 738 -15.58 -38.62 -9.68
CA LYS A 738 -16.29 -39.75 -10.31
C LYS A 738 -17.05 -39.35 -11.59
N SER A 739 -17.23 -38.04 -11.85
CA SER A 739 -18.00 -37.59 -13.01
C SER A 739 -17.32 -37.97 -14.34
N LYS A 740 -18.10 -38.45 -15.26
CA LYS A 740 -17.69 -38.73 -16.67
C LYS A 740 -17.82 -37.50 -17.56
N GLU A 741 -18.37 -36.40 -17.05
CA GLU A 741 -18.52 -35.15 -17.80
C GLU A 741 -17.14 -34.59 -18.17
N GLN A 742 -17.00 -34.18 -19.42
CA GLN A 742 -15.86 -33.39 -19.84
C GLN A 742 -15.96 -32.02 -19.16
N SER A 743 -14.93 -31.67 -18.41
CA SER A 743 -14.84 -30.33 -17.82
C SER A 743 -14.67 -29.30 -18.91
N ALA A 744 -15.33 -28.18 -18.70
CA ALA A 744 -15.16 -26.90 -19.35
C ALA A 744 -15.76 -26.75 -20.76
N LYS A 745 -16.91 -26.14 -20.79
CA LYS A 745 -17.43 -25.33 -21.92
C LYS A 745 -16.54 -24.11 -22.19
N PHE A 746 -15.58 -23.79 -21.30
CA PHE A 746 -14.72 -22.61 -21.37
C PHE A 746 -13.37 -22.96 -22.02
N ARG A 747 -13.05 -22.24 -23.11
CA ARG A 747 -11.74 -22.29 -23.75
C ARG A 747 -11.00 -20.98 -23.46
N PRO A 748 -9.91 -21.02 -22.68
CA PRO A 748 -9.12 -19.82 -22.40
C PRO A 748 -8.43 -19.31 -23.67
N GLU A 749 -8.27 -18.02 -23.80
CA GLU A 749 -7.47 -17.40 -24.87
C GLU A 749 -5.98 -17.48 -24.51
N ILE A 750 -5.24 -18.30 -25.27
CA ILE A 750 -3.79 -18.45 -25.10
C ILE A 750 -3.09 -18.25 -26.46
N LEU A 751 -2.13 -17.33 -26.51
CA LEU A 751 -1.33 -17.09 -27.69
C LEU A 751 -0.13 -18.04 -27.75
N LYS A 752 0.38 -18.32 -28.94
CA LYS A 752 1.58 -19.14 -29.14
C LYS A 752 2.81 -18.60 -28.42
N SER A 753 2.96 -17.29 -28.38
CA SER A 753 4.04 -16.60 -27.64
C SER A 753 3.94 -16.72 -26.12
N GLU A 754 2.78 -17.11 -25.59
CA GLU A 754 2.52 -17.26 -24.17
C GLU A 754 2.81 -18.67 -23.65
N ILE A 755 3.14 -19.61 -24.55
CA ILE A 755 3.46 -21.02 -24.23
C ILE A 755 4.95 -21.26 -24.39
N ASN A 756 5.60 -21.78 -23.36
CA ASN A 756 6.96 -22.29 -23.38
C ASN A 756 7.00 -23.76 -22.99
N PHE A 757 7.33 -24.64 -23.92
CA PHE A 757 7.37 -26.08 -23.67
C PHE A 757 8.83 -26.58 -23.74
N ASN A 758 9.40 -26.92 -22.58
CA ASN A 758 10.78 -27.39 -22.44
C ASN A 758 10.85 -28.90 -22.24
N LEU A 759 10.99 -29.65 -23.31
CA LEU A 759 11.17 -31.11 -23.28
C LEU A 759 12.50 -31.55 -22.66
N LYS A 760 13.51 -30.67 -22.59
CA LYS A 760 14.85 -30.95 -22.04
C LYS A 760 15.01 -30.50 -20.59
N HIS A 761 13.92 -30.23 -19.87
CA HIS A 761 13.95 -29.72 -18.50
C HIS A 761 14.77 -30.62 -17.55
N SER A 762 14.48 -31.92 -17.49
CA SER A 762 15.26 -32.91 -16.73
C SER A 762 15.24 -34.30 -17.40
N LYS A 763 15.87 -35.29 -16.77
CA LYS A 763 15.87 -36.66 -17.27
C LYS A 763 14.45 -37.28 -17.31
N PHE A 764 13.65 -37.02 -16.28
CA PHE A 764 12.34 -37.66 -16.08
C PHE A 764 11.15 -36.75 -16.38
N TYR A 765 11.37 -35.44 -16.44
CA TYR A 765 10.29 -34.46 -16.53
C TYR A 765 10.51 -33.44 -17.65
N ALA A 766 9.42 -33.05 -18.30
CA ALA A 766 9.29 -31.88 -19.16
C ALA A 766 8.61 -30.75 -18.41
N GLU A 767 8.83 -29.51 -18.82
CA GLU A 767 8.23 -28.32 -18.24
C GLU A 767 7.38 -27.60 -19.28
N LEU A 768 6.13 -27.25 -18.90
CA LEU A 768 5.27 -26.37 -19.68
C LEU A 768 5.01 -25.12 -18.88
N GLY A 769 5.44 -23.96 -19.40
CA GLY A 769 5.11 -22.65 -18.91
C GLY A 769 4.00 -22.00 -19.74
N ILE A 770 2.98 -21.46 -19.10
CA ILE A 770 1.92 -20.67 -19.73
C ILE A 770 1.86 -19.31 -19.02
N ASN A 771 2.14 -18.21 -19.76
CA ASN A 771 2.10 -16.85 -19.25
C ASN A 771 1.02 -16.07 -19.99
N ALA A 772 -0.23 -16.24 -19.57
CA ALA A 772 -1.42 -15.69 -20.23
C ALA A 772 -2.18 -14.72 -19.33
N LYS A 773 -3.21 -14.07 -19.87
CA LYS A 773 -4.15 -13.29 -19.08
C LYS A 773 -4.81 -14.20 -18.03
N ASN A 774 -5.07 -13.68 -16.82
CA ASN A 774 -5.78 -14.47 -15.79
C ASN A 774 -7.22 -14.76 -16.24
N GLN A 775 -7.54 -16.05 -16.36
CA GLN A 775 -8.84 -16.53 -16.85
C GLN A 775 -9.30 -17.70 -15.97
N ALA A 776 -10.51 -17.57 -15.40
CA ALA A 776 -11.10 -18.64 -14.60
C ALA A 776 -11.24 -19.93 -15.44
N GLY A 777 -10.86 -21.09 -14.88
CA GLY A 777 -10.93 -22.37 -15.57
C GLY A 777 -9.72 -22.74 -16.45
N LEU A 778 -8.69 -21.87 -16.57
CA LEU A 778 -7.47 -22.16 -17.33
C LEU A 778 -6.83 -23.50 -16.92
N MET A 779 -6.69 -23.75 -15.62
CA MET A 779 -6.09 -24.99 -15.08
C MET A 779 -6.92 -26.21 -15.43
N ALA A 780 -8.25 -26.13 -15.28
CA ALA A 780 -9.16 -27.21 -15.64
C ALA A 780 -9.07 -27.57 -17.14
N TYR A 781 -8.98 -26.53 -18.00
CA TYR A 781 -8.81 -26.73 -19.45
C TYR A 781 -7.48 -27.44 -19.78
N VAL A 782 -6.36 -26.97 -19.23
CA VAL A 782 -5.04 -27.57 -19.45
C VAL A 782 -5.03 -29.02 -18.99
N MET A 783 -5.59 -29.33 -17.81
CA MET A 783 -5.73 -30.72 -17.32
C MET A 783 -6.59 -31.55 -18.21
N GLY A 784 -7.65 -31.01 -18.79
CA GLY A 784 -8.51 -31.66 -19.77
C GLY A 784 -7.73 -32.05 -21.02
N VAL A 785 -6.97 -31.16 -21.62
CA VAL A 785 -6.11 -31.41 -22.78
C VAL A 785 -5.10 -32.53 -22.50
N PHE A 786 -4.42 -32.50 -21.36
CA PHE A 786 -3.48 -33.59 -21.01
C PHE A 786 -4.15 -34.94 -20.79
N LYS A 787 -5.36 -34.94 -20.23
CA LYS A 787 -6.16 -36.16 -20.05
C LYS A 787 -6.49 -36.82 -21.40
N GLU A 788 -6.84 -36.06 -22.46
CA GLU A 788 -7.12 -36.56 -23.80
C GLU A 788 -5.95 -37.37 -24.37
N PHE A 789 -4.71 -37.04 -24.02
CA PHE A 789 -3.49 -37.73 -24.47
C PHE A 789 -2.96 -38.74 -23.44
N ASN A 790 -3.66 -38.97 -22.33
CA ASN A 790 -3.21 -39.84 -21.25
C ASN A 790 -1.81 -39.47 -20.73
N ILE A 791 -1.54 -38.15 -20.56
CA ILE A 791 -0.29 -37.62 -20.09
C ILE A 791 -0.41 -37.21 -18.63
N LYS A 792 0.59 -37.60 -17.82
CA LYS A 792 0.63 -37.41 -16.39
C LYS A 792 1.30 -36.09 -16.05
N ILE A 793 0.56 -35.21 -15.37
CA ILE A 793 1.10 -34.00 -14.71
C ILE A 793 1.46 -34.41 -13.28
N VAL A 794 2.68 -34.07 -12.88
CA VAL A 794 3.21 -34.37 -11.54
C VAL A 794 2.96 -33.20 -10.58
N SER A 795 3.14 -31.96 -11.04
CA SER A 795 2.81 -30.79 -10.26
C SER A 795 2.49 -29.58 -11.14
N ALA A 796 1.74 -28.64 -10.59
CA ALA A 796 1.49 -27.36 -11.20
C ALA A 796 1.62 -26.25 -10.14
N LYS A 797 2.25 -25.14 -10.52
CA LYS A 797 2.31 -23.90 -9.75
C LYS A 797 1.55 -22.84 -10.52
N VAL A 798 0.73 -22.05 -9.81
CA VAL A 798 -0.02 -20.93 -10.37
C VAL A 798 0.42 -19.66 -9.66
N GLN A 799 0.82 -18.65 -10.42
CA GLN A 799 1.18 -17.34 -9.88
C GLN A 799 0.43 -16.25 -10.65
N THR A 800 -0.48 -15.58 -10.00
CA THR A 800 -1.17 -14.42 -10.58
C THR A 800 -0.46 -13.12 -10.16
N ILE A 801 -0.11 -12.30 -11.15
CA ILE A 801 0.49 -10.98 -10.97
C ILE A 801 -0.35 -9.99 -11.77
N LYS A 802 -1.07 -9.12 -11.09
CA LYS A 802 -2.04 -8.19 -11.69
C LYS A 802 -3.13 -8.97 -12.45
N ASP A 803 -3.22 -8.75 -13.77
CA ASP A 803 -4.18 -9.40 -14.68
C ASP A 803 -3.61 -10.58 -15.47
N ARG A 804 -2.36 -10.97 -15.22
CA ARG A 804 -1.70 -12.09 -15.88
C ARG A 804 -1.38 -13.22 -14.90
N THR A 805 -1.48 -14.46 -15.39
CA THR A 805 -1.12 -15.65 -14.64
C THR A 805 0.04 -16.38 -15.30
N ARG A 806 1.02 -16.75 -14.51
CA ARG A 806 2.11 -17.65 -14.91
C ARG A 806 1.84 -19.02 -14.31
N ASN A 807 1.56 -19.99 -15.17
CA ASN A 807 1.32 -21.38 -14.79
C ASN A 807 2.51 -22.22 -15.22
N LEU A 808 3.09 -22.98 -14.30
CA LEU A 808 4.20 -23.87 -14.53
C LEU A 808 3.78 -25.31 -14.25
N PHE A 809 3.82 -26.17 -15.25
CA PHE A 809 3.48 -27.57 -15.16
C PHE A 809 4.72 -28.45 -15.27
N LEU A 810 4.88 -29.36 -14.32
CA LEU A 810 5.87 -30.43 -14.40
C LEU A 810 5.19 -31.70 -14.89
N ILE A 811 5.66 -32.20 -16.02
CA ILE A 811 5.00 -33.27 -16.76
C ILE A 811 5.94 -34.48 -16.82
N GLN A 812 5.44 -35.68 -16.51
CA GLN A 812 6.21 -36.90 -16.63
C GLN A 812 6.53 -37.21 -18.09
N LYS A 813 7.83 -37.41 -18.41
CA LYS A 813 8.24 -37.78 -19.75
C LYS A 813 7.76 -39.21 -20.10
N SER A 814 7.17 -39.34 -21.28
CA SER A 814 6.71 -40.60 -21.84
C SER A 814 6.84 -40.54 -23.38
N GLY A 815 6.93 -41.69 -24.04
CA GLY A 815 6.93 -41.74 -25.50
C GLY A 815 5.66 -41.13 -26.11
N VAL A 816 4.53 -41.18 -25.39
CA VAL A 816 3.27 -40.53 -25.77
C VAL A 816 3.41 -39.01 -25.80
N LEU A 817 4.12 -38.39 -24.83
CA LEU A 817 4.38 -36.94 -24.77
C LEU A 817 5.26 -36.53 -25.97
N ASP A 818 6.33 -37.28 -26.24
CA ASP A 818 7.27 -36.94 -27.32
C ASP A 818 6.60 -36.98 -28.70
N LEU A 819 5.65 -37.90 -28.91
CA LEU A 819 4.86 -38.05 -30.15
C LEU A 819 3.79 -36.95 -30.30
N ASN A 820 3.21 -36.47 -29.21
CA ASN A 820 2.02 -35.60 -29.22
C ASN A 820 2.24 -34.17 -28.77
N TYR A 821 3.44 -33.77 -28.33
CA TYR A 821 3.64 -32.43 -27.77
C TYR A 821 3.22 -31.28 -28.69
N LYS A 822 3.44 -31.43 -30.04
CA LYS A 822 3.02 -30.39 -31.01
C LYS A 822 1.49 -30.31 -31.09
N LYS A 823 0.79 -31.45 -31.04
CA LYS A 823 -0.69 -31.48 -31.04
C LYS A 823 -1.25 -30.86 -29.76
N ILE A 824 -0.61 -31.14 -28.61
CA ILE A 824 -0.97 -30.57 -27.32
C ILE A 824 -0.82 -29.06 -27.35
N VAL A 825 0.33 -28.56 -27.82
CA VAL A 825 0.56 -27.12 -27.95
C VAL A 825 -0.48 -26.46 -28.86
N ASN A 826 -0.81 -27.07 -29.98
CA ASN A 826 -1.84 -26.57 -30.92
C ASN A 826 -3.24 -26.56 -30.31
N LEU A 827 -3.59 -27.53 -29.47
CA LEU A 827 -4.87 -27.53 -28.76
C LEU A 827 -4.92 -26.47 -27.63
N LEU A 828 -3.80 -26.20 -27.00
CA LEU A 828 -3.69 -25.14 -25.99
C LEU A 828 -3.81 -23.74 -26.59
N ILE A 829 -3.30 -23.53 -27.81
CA ILE A 829 -3.42 -22.26 -28.54
C ILE A 829 -4.87 -22.09 -29.01
N ASN A 830 -5.53 -21.06 -28.56
CA ASN A 830 -6.94 -20.81 -28.84
C ASN A 830 -7.25 -19.37 -29.27
N LYS A 831 -6.36 -18.76 -30.02
CA LYS A 831 -6.65 -17.57 -30.82
C LYS A 831 -6.18 -17.84 -32.25
N GLY A 832 -7.12 -17.72 -33.19
CA GLY A 832 -6.76 -17.73 -34.59
C GLY A 832 -5.68 -16.71 -34.90
N GLU A 833 -4.84 -17.06 -35.86
CA GLU A 833 -3.70 -16.29 -36.34
C GLU A 833 -3.96 -14.79 -36.49
#